data_fe53b79d665722abca968e8f9c68c588
#
_entry.id   fe53b79d665722abca968e8f9c68c588
#
_cell.length_a   1.000
_cell.length_b   1.000
_cell.length_c   1.000
_cell.angle_alpha   90.00
_cell.angle_beta   90.00
_cell.angle_gamma   90.00
#
_symmetry.space_group_name_H-M   'P 1'
#
loop_
_entity.id
_entity.type
_entity.pdbx_description
1 polymer ?
#
loop_
_entity_poly.entity_id
_entity_poly.type
_entity_poly.pdbx_seq_one_letter_code
_entity_poly.pdbx_strand_id
1 'polypeptide(L)'
;DITKEISDETFAVETSMEGIHYDAEKEDVTLVSIKDENGGAYHSDKAGTYIATYMVVPKDKSDSYTITRKVTLTDTEGQAHSEENGGEKQKSDTESEDDSDSPVQNYTDVEIETSEEDASAQAVKELKEDIEEGNVMVLSAAERATSSGSTVTLTKGRTIYYPSYIGNYLTCLFTVNGKIAYCLQSQKASPPSGSYVAQVLDSNKNLQKVLYYGYGGAGDLTGSYLSGKTEDEKYVYTHIAASYAYAGEAGFTGCNYNDLVNAGVIAYINYLFGQEEPPKGELSLSSTKLNAVRDGNIQKTPNITLSGDHRNYVTLSVPENVTAHNLSKGTSVTNGKIQIYGGDTFYLSADLLLTGSYASGNLYGSVGKTWRTLVLTTGDSKQDIGVFESETAAPVSFSVQWLNMTRIELMKKDVNTQNPLSGAVYGIYTDKKCENLLMSATGTDGKAVSDYFDSALKTVYVKEITAPTGYNLNTEVYKVDVAAGKTLTVTATDERVTGKVKIAKIDKETLAFKAQGDSALRGAVYGLYAKEDIVHPDGTTGVLYKQDSLIAQGVIGDDGTLEFSELYLGEMYLKEITPPEGYTLDTTKYEVSVTYEGQDVAEVTRDLTVKEQVKKQAFQLIKISEDGEQTETDLVAGAGFQVYLISDLSQVKNGKLKPANGESYTANDFKNYDFSKEQVAVTYENGTTVPVPELITDTKGYAVSPELPYGSYVVVESTTPENLKTIDPFVVNVENDSREPMQWRVFDDRPFEFLLKIVKKDAQTGNTVLKAGASYKIYDVTNKKYVEQVVQYPKKEKISVFETNEEGYLITPQELKCSTYRIEEVKAPEGFVRQGSEESLYDGTTIISPLEQTTKGTYKENPQSGIVITVSSNTAHQIDPDTGTAIVEVEQKNDEQVGSLLLTKKGEQLTEVTGDSVL
;
A
#
# COMPACT_ATOMS: atom_id res chain seq x y z
N ASP A 1 24.00 9.42 -9.63
CA ASP A 1 23.64 9.64 -11.04
C ASP A 1 24.87 9.32 -11.89
N ILE A 2 24.69 8.56 -12.95
CA ILE A 2 25.74 8.20 -13.91
C ILE A 2 25.26 8.49 -15.33
N THR A 3 26.22 8.78 -16.21
CA THR A 3 25.97 8.96 -17.65
C THR A 3 26.86 7.99 -18.42
N LYS A 4 26.30 7.24 -19.37
CA LYS A 4 26.99 6.25 -20.19
C LYS A 4 26.54 6.35 -21.64
N GLU A 5 27.44 6.00 -22.55
CA GLU A 5 27.09 5.86 -23.96
C GLU A 5 26.44 4.51 -24.25
N ILE A 6 25.48 4.49 -25.18
CA ILE A 6 24.78 3.24 -25.59
C ILE A 6 25.79 2.23 -26.18
N SER A 7 26.86 2.72 -26.76
CA SER A 7 27.95 1.89 -27.33
C SER A 7 28.88 1.25 -26.30
N ASP A 8 28.73 1.57 -25.00
CA ASP A 8 29.54 0.98 -23.93
C ASP A 8 29.08 -0.46 -23.64
N GLU A 9 29.57 -1.42 -24.37
CA GLU A 9 29.27 -2.84 -24.18
C GLU A 9 29.72 -3.41 -22.83
N THR A 10 30.50 -2.64 -22.05
CA THR A 10 30.95 -3.06 -20.71
C THR A 10 30.01 -2.66 -19.61
N PHE A 11 29.00 -1.83 -19.89
CA PHE A 11 28.03 -1.32 -18.95
C PHE A 11 26.63 -1.81 -19.27
N ALA A 12 26.01 -2.48 -18.31
CA ALA A 12 24.59 -2.84 -18.35
C ALA A 12 23.92 -2.35 -17.06
N VAL A 13 22.84 -1.56 -17.18
CA VAL A 13 22.11 -1.01 -16.03
C VAL A 13 21.61 -2.13 -15.11
N GLU A 14 21.26 -3.26 -15.67
CA GLU A 14 20.70 -4.43 -14.97
C GLU A 14 21.70 -5.09 -14.03
N THR A 15 22.98 -5.06 -14.37
CA THR A 15 24.01 -5.81 -13.64
C THR A 15 25.08 -4.94 -13.00
N SER A 16 25.21 -3.68 -13.45
CA SER A 16 26.24 -2.77 -12.94
C SER A 16 25.84 -2.17 -11.59
N MET A 17 26.77 -2.22 -10.64
CA MET A 17 26.65 -1.57 -9.32
C MET A 17 27.34 -0.20 -9.26
N GLU A 18 27.82 0.32 -10.39
CA GLU A 18 28.49 1.63 -10.46
C GLU A 18 27.56 2.76 -9.96
N GLY A 19 28.07 3.62 -9.10
CA GLY A 19 27.30 4.73 -8.51
C GLY A 19 26.32 4.34 -7.39
N ILE A 20 26.29 3.07 -6.98
CA ILE A 20 25.55 2.59 -5.82
C ILE A 20 26.48 2.48 -4.63
N HIS A 21 26.17 3.18 -3.54
CA HIS A 21 26.95 3.14 -2.31
C HIS A 21 26.23 2.28 -1.27
N TYR A 22 26.81 1.13 -0.94
CA TYR A 22 26.31 0.20 0.06
C TYR A 22 27.48 -0.57 0.69
N ASP A 23 27.27 -1.17 1.85
CA ASP A 23 28.25 -1.99 2.56
C ASP A 23 27.98 -3.48 2.26
N ALA A 24 28.67 -4.03 1.29
CA ALA A 24 28.47 -5.42 0.85
C ALA A 24 28.72 -6.47 1.96
N GLU A 25 29.42 -6.12 3.03
CA GLU A 25 29.59 -7.02 4.18
C GLU A 25 28.34 -7.05 5.06
N LYS A 26 27.56 -5.97 5.07
CA LYS A 26 26.39 -5.78 5.95
C LYS A 26 25.05 -5.74 5.21
N GLU A 27 25.06 -5.57 3.89
CA GLU A 27 23.85 -5.33 3.10
C GLU A 27 23.86 -6.17 1.83
N ASP A 28 22.70 -6.68 1.45
CA ASP A 28 22.44 -7.29 0.16
C ASP A 28 21.60 -6.32 -0.68
N VAL A 29 22.00 -6.08 -1.93
CA VAL A 29 21.33 -5.14 -2.84
C VAL A 29 20.81 -5.89 -4.06
N THR A 30 19.51 -5.72 -4.35
CA THR A 30 18.85 -6.37 -5.48
C THR A 30 18.11 -5.35 -6.32
N LEU A 31 18.27 -5.40 -7.64
CA LEU A 31 17.51 -4.57 -8.57
C LEU A 31 16.04 -4.98 -8.57
N VAL A 32 15.17 -4.00 -8.34
CA VAL A 32 13.71 -4.19 -8.30
C VAL A 32 13.05 -3.78 -9.62
N SER A 33 13.44 -2.65 -10.18
CA SER A 33 12.87 -2.13 -11.43
C SER A 33 13.78 -1.12 -12.10
N ILE A 34 13.63 -1.01 -13.44
CA ILE A 34 14.20 0.08 -14.23
C ILE A 34 13.09 0.68 -15.07
N LYS A 35 12.93 1.99 -15.04
CA LYS A 35 11.91 2.72 -15.79
C LYS A 35 12.47 4.03 -16.33
N ASP A 36 11.93 4.54 -17.42
CA ASP A 36 12.22 5.91 -17.85
C ASP A 36 11.64 6.95 -16.87
N GLU A 37 11.98 8.21 -17.03
CA GLU A 37 11.53 9.31 -16.16
C GLU A 37 9.99 9.47 -16.10
N ASN A 38 9.27 8.94 -17.09
CA ASN A 38 7.80 8.99 -17.18
C ASN A 38 7.13 7.68 -16.74
N GLY A 39 7.91 6.71 -16.22
CA GLY A 39 7.43 5.42 -15.76
C GLY A 39 7.31 4.35 -16.84
N GLY A 40 7.76 4.63 -18.08
CA GLY A 40 7.79 3.69 -19.21
C GLY A 40 8.88 2.63 -19.09
N ALA A 41 8.90 1.70 -20.05
CA ALA A 41 9.86 0.60 -20.05
C ALA A 41 11.30 1.07 -20.34
N TYR A 42 12.27 0.41 -19.71
CA TYR A 42 13.68 0.59 -19.99
C TYR A 42 14.07 -0.05 -21.33
N HIS A 43 14.87 0.65 -22.10
CA HIS A 43 15.46 0.20 -23.36
C HIS A 43 16.95 0.48 -23.35
N SER A 44 17.75 -0.57 -23.38
CA SER A 44 19.23 -0.47 -23.32
C SER A 44 19.86 0.15 -24.58
N ASP A 45 19.11 0.18 -25.67
CA ASP A 45 19.51 0.71 -26.98
C ASP A 45 18.97 2.10 -27.29
N LYS A 46 18.27 2.73 -26.35
CA LYS A 46 17.65 4.04 -26.54
C LYS A 46 18.28 5.08 -25.62
N ALA A 47 18.70 6.21 -26.20
CA ALA A 47 19.14 7.36 -25.43
C ALA A 47 17.98 7.93 -24.59
N GLY A 48 18.25 8.26 -23.34
CA GLY A 48 17.25 8.74 -22.39
C GLY A 48 17.74 8.64 -20.96
N THR A 49 16.91 9.13 -20.05
CA THR A 49 17.17 9.03 -18.62
C THR A 49 16.29 7.95 -18.01
N TYR A 50 16.90 7.07 -17.25
CA TYR A 50 16.25 5.94 -16.60
C TYR A 50 16.49 5.96 -15.10
N ILE A 51 15.53 5.49 -14.34
CA ILE A 51 15.59 5.37 -12.88
C ILE A 51 15.59 3.88 -12.54
N ALA A 52 16.70 3.39 -12.03
CA ALA A 52 16.83 2.05 -11.50
C ALA A 52 16.58 2.08 -9.98
N THR A 53 15.65 1.27 -9.51
CA THR A 53 15.30 1.12 -8.09
C THR A 53 15.84 -0.19 -7.56
N TYR A 54 16.53 -0.13 -6.43
CA TYR A 54 17.13 -1.29 -5.77
C TYR A 54 16.56 -1.43 -4.38
N MET A 55 16.36 -2.65 -3.92
CA MET A 55 16.07 -2.98 -2.54
C MET A 55 17.37 -3.33 -1.82
N VAL A 56 17.58 -2.70 -0.69
CA VAL A 56 18.70 -2.96 0.22
C VAL A 56 18.16 -3.73 1.42
N VAL A 57 18.71 -4.90 1.69
CA VAL A 57 18.33 -5.78 2.78
C VAL A 57 19.52 -5.90 3.74
N PRO A 58 19.44 -5.26 4.93
CA PRO A 58 20.49 -5.41 5.94
C PRO A 58 20.58 -6.84 6.49
N LYS A 59 21.80 -7.36 6.64
CA LYS A 59 22.05 -8.72 7.15
C LYS A 59 21.79 -8.87 8.65
N ASP A 60 21.66 -7.75 9.37
CA ASP A 60 21.33 -7.71 10.80
C ASP A 60 19.82 -7.88 11.07
N LYS A 61 19.00 -8.07 10.03
CA LYS A 61 17.54 -8.18 10.06
C LYS A 61 16.79 -6.90 10.43
N SER A 62 17.41 -5.75 10.35
CA SER A 62 16.72 -4.47 10.35
C SER A 62 15.86 -4.30 9.09
N ASP A 63 14.98 -3.31 9.08
CA ASP A 63 14.04 -3.10 7.97
C ASP A 63 14.77 -2.84 6.65
N SER A 64 14.28 -3.48 5.58
CA SER A 64 14.76 -3.24 4.23
C SER A 64 14.28 -1.88 3.73
N TYR A 65 15.10 -1.22 2.93
CA TYR A 65 14.79 0.07 2.34
C TYR A 65 15.12 0.10 0.85
N THR A 66 14.62 1.09 0.12
CA THR A 66 14.89 1.23 -1.31
C THR A 66 15.81 2.42 -1.58
N ILE A 67 16.69 2.25 -2.55
CA ILE A 67 17.51 3.32 -3.12
C ILE A 67 17.27 3.41 -4.61
N THR A 68 17.48 4.57 -5.18
CA THR A 68 17.35 4.80 -6.62
C THR A 68 18.64 5.31 -7.21
N ARG A 69 18.91 4.88 -8.45
CA ARG A 69 20.01 5.35 -9.27
C ARG A 69 19.46 5.93 -10.57
N LYS A 70 19.83 7.15 -10.89
CA LYS A 70 19.51 7.78 -12.17
C LYS A 70 20.66 7.47 -13.14
N VAL A 71 20.30 6.89 -14.29
CA VAL A 71 21.22 6.53 -15.38
C VAL A 71 20.78 7.27 -16.64
N THR A 72 21.67 8.02 -17.22
CA THR A 72 21.44 8.68 -18.51
C THR A 72 22.25 7.95 -19.58
N LEU A 73 21.56 7.35 -20.55
CA LEU A 73 22.15 6.77 -21.74
C LEU A 73 22.19 7.83 -22.84
N THR A 74 23.36 8.00 -23.45
CA THR A 74 23.57 8.94 -24.55
C THR A 74 23.93 8.18 -25.82
N ASP A 75 23.59 8.75 -26.98
CA ASP A 75 24.15 8.30 -28.26
C ASP A 75 25.60 8.74 -28.45
N THR A 76 26.23 8.31 -29.54
CA THR A 76 27.65 8.52 -29.84
C THR A 76 28.08 9.99 -29.96
N GLU A 77 27.11 10.94 -29.90
CA GLU A 77 27.37 12.38 -29.93
C GLU A 77 27.18 13.09 -28.58
N GLY A 78 26.85 12.35 -27.53
CA GLY A 78 26.77 12.86 -26.14
C GLY A 78 25.55 13.73 -25.86
N GLN A 79 24.52 13.72 -26.70
CA GLN A 79 23.28 14.48 -26.47
C GLN A 79 22.12 13.59 -26.05
N ALA A 80 21.55 13.90 -24.90
CA ALA A 80 20.26 13.32 -24.46
C ALA A 80 19.13 14.04 -25.21
N HIS A 81 18.39 13.34 -26.06
CA HIS A 81 17.18 13.89 -26.66
C HIS A 81 16.06 13.91 -25.62
N SER A 82 15.77 15.10 -25.11
CA SER A 82 14.49 15.39 -24.45
C SER A 82 13.48 15.74 -25.52
N GLU A 83 12.49 14.91 -25.71
CA GLU A 83 11.32 15.28 -26.52
C GLU A 83 10.48 16.30 -25.75
N GLU A 84 10.60 17.57 -26.13
CA GLU A 84 9.62 18.59 -25.75
C GLU A 84 8.34 18.42 -26.57
N ASN A 85 7.24 18.29 -25.85
CA ASN A 85 5.89 18.45 -26.38
C ASN A 85 5.68 19.86 -26.90
N GLY A 86 5.42 20.00 -28.19
CA GLY A 86 4.90 21.20 -28.80
C GLY A 86 3.73 20.85 -29.70
N GLY A 87 2.52 21.04 -29.17
CA GLY A 87 1.32 20.87 -29.95
C GLY A 87 1.08 22.04 -30.92
N GLU A 88 0.42 21.75 -32.02
CA GLU A 88 -0.68 22.62 -32.48
C GLU A 88 -1.52 21.97 -33.58
N LYS A 89 -2.79 22.12 -33.38
CA LYS A 89 -3.98 21.92 -34.17
C LYS A 89 -3.89 22.36 -35.65
N GLN A 90 -4.54 21.61 -36.52
CA GLN A 90 -5.71 22.08 -37.31
C GLN A 90 -6.25 20.94 -38.19
N LYS A 91 -7.43 20.54 -37.94
CA LYS A 91 -8.75 20.67 -38.56
C LYS A 91 -8.75 20.80 -40.12
N SER A 92 -9.39 19.89 -40.74
CA SER A 92 -10.67 20.03 -41.45
C SER A 92 -10.95 18.77 -42.25
N ASP A 93 -12.02 18.15 -41.93
CA ASP A 93 -13.27 17.90 -42.67
C ASP A 93 -13.13 17.71 -44.20
N THR A 94 -13.52 16.57 -44.69
CA THR A 94 -14.78 16.36 -45.37
C THR A 94 -14.87 14.95 -45.96
N GLU A 95 -16.07 14.48 -45.82
CA GLU A 95 -16.68 13.29 -46.41
C GLU A 95 -16.47 13.13 -47.91
N SER A 96 -16.40 11.90 -48.38
CA SER A 96 -17.47 11.32 -49.22
C SER A 96 -17.05 9.91 -49.70
N GLU A 97 -17.82 9.01 -49.35
CA GLU A 97 -18.49 7.92 -50.08
C GLU A 97 -17.85 7.45 -51.41
N ASP A 98 -17.68 6.20 -51.39
CA ASP A 98 -18.28 5.17 -52.26
C ASP A 98 -17.39 4.53 -53.34
N ASP A 99 -17.55 3.28 -53.32
CA ASP A 99 -17.57 2.27 -54.35
C ASP A 99 -16.25 1.64 -54.84
N SER A 100 -16.22 0.38 -54.49
CA SER A 100 -15.80 -0.75 -55.29
C SER A 100 -14.76 -0.49 -56.35
N ASP A 101 -13.54 -0.89 -56.06
CA ASP A 101 -12.83 -1.82 -56.95
C ASP A 101 -11.59 -2.36 -56.22
N SER A 102 -11.46 -3.65 -56.25
CA SER A 102 -10.29 -4.35 -55.77
C SER A 102 -9.07 -3.80 -56.57
N PRO A 103 -8.10 -3.20 -55.92
CA PRO A 103 -6.91 -2.84 -56.65
C PRO A 103 -6.17 -4.12 -56.98
N VAL A 104 -6.11 -4.39 -58.26
CA VAL A 104 -5.02 -5.23 -58.80
C VAL A 104 -3.73 -4.62 -58.33
N GLN A 105 -3.07 -5.26 -57.42
CA GLN A 105 -1.75 -4.78 -57.00
C GLN A 105 -0.82 -4.86 -58.19
N ASN A 106 -0.47 -3.70 -58.73
CA ASN A 106 0.65 -3.56 -59.59
C ASN A 106 1.88 -4.02 -58.82
N TYR A 107 2.44 -5.13 -59.21
CA TYR A 107 3.78 -5.51 -58.79
C TYR A 107 4.70 -4.40 -59.27
N THR A 108 5.35 -3.75 -58.36
CA THR A 108 6.31 -2.71 -58.59
C THR A 108 7.35 -3.15 -59.62
N ASP A 109 7.52 -2.30 -60.63
CA ASP A 109 8.57 -2.38 -61.61
C ASP A 109 9.89 -2.67 -60.93
N VAL A 110 10.52 -3.78 -61.31
CA VAL A 110 11.93 -3.94 -61.07
C VAL A 110 12.61 -3.09 -62.15
N GLU A 111 13.08 -1.94 -61.74
CA GLU A 111 13.94 -1.14 -62.64
C GLU A 111 15.16 -2.01 -63.04
N ILE A 112 15.11 -2.53 -64.23
CA ILE A 112 16.27 -3.15 -64.84
C ILE A 112 17.03 -2.06 -65.60
N GLU A 113 17.98 -1.45 -64.90
CA GLU A 113 19.00 -0.61 -65.55
C GLU A 113 20.01 -1.52 -66.27
N THR A 114 19.56 -2.07 -67.38
CA THR A 114 20.49 -2.66 -68.37
C THR A 114 20.13 -2.11 -69.76
N SER A 115 21.14 -1.75 -70.55
CA SER A 115 20.89 -1.40 -71.90
C SER A 115 20.24 -2.55 -72.64
N GLU A 116 19.35 -2.31 -73.60
CA GLU A 116 18.62 -3.34 -74.33
C GLU A 116 19.58 -4.33 -75.05
N GLU A 117 20.76 -3.89 -75.42
CA GLU A 117 21.80 -4.75 -76.03
C GLU A 117 22.46 -5.73 -75.05
N ASP A 118 22.72 -5.27 -73.85
CA ASP A 118 23.31 -6.14 -72.82
C ASP A 118 22.31 -7.15 -72.29
N ALA A 119 21.04 -6.74 -72.14
CA ALA A 119 19.96 -7.65 -71.71
C ALA A 119 19.69 -8.76 -72.75
N SER A 120 19.76 -8.41 -74.01
CA SER A 120 19.58 -9.37 -75.09
C SER A 120 20.73 -10.40 -75.16
N ALA A 121 22.00 -9.95 -75.05
CA ALA A 121 23.15 -10.82 -74.98
C ALA A 121 23.19 -11.76 -73.78
N GLN A 122 22.80 -11.22 -72.62
CA GLN A 122 22.69 -12.01 -71.39
C GLN A 122 21.55 -13.05 -71.49
N ALA A 123 20.40 -12.70 -72.05
CA ALA A 123 19.26 -13.60 -72.22
C ALA A 123 19.62 -14.75 -73.20
N VAL A 124 20.39 -14.49 -74.25
CA VAL A 124 20.88 -15.54 -75.15
C VAL A 124 21.84 -16.49 -74.44
N LYS A 125 22.71 -15.96 -73.59
CA LYS A 125 23.64 -16.81 -72.84
C LYS A 125 22.90 -17.73 -71.85
N GLU A 126 21.99 -17.16 -71.07
CA GLU A 126 21.14 -17.89 -70.09
C GLU A 126 20.30 -18.95 -70.77
N LEU A 127 19.65 -18.63 -71.89
CA LEU A 127 18.91 -19.63 -72.67
C LEU A 127 19.74 -20.83 -73.15
N LYS A 128 21.01 -20.56 -73.55
CA LYS A 128 21.92 -21.63 -73.95
C LYS A 128 22.38 -22.48 -72.79
N GLU A 129 22.64 -21.88 -71.64
CA GLU A 129 23.00 -22.57 -70.42
C GLU A 129 21.83 -23.42 -69.93
N ASP A 130 20.59 -22.93 -69.93
CA ASP A 130 19.37 -23.69 -69.61
C ASP A 130 19.15 -24.91 -70.53
N ILE A 131 19.50 -24.82 -71.77
CA ILE A 131 19.47 -25.97 -72.74
C ILE A 131 20.50 -26.99 -72.36
N GLU A 132 21.71 -26.55 -72.06
CA GLU A 132 22.88 -27.46 -71.75
C GLU A 132 22.65 -28.14 -70.38
N GLU A 133 22.04 -27.45 -69.41
CA GLU A 133 21.72 -27.97 -68.08
C GLU A 133 20.45 -28.82 -68.03
N GLY A 134 19.68 -28.91 -69.07
CA GLY A 134 18.42 -29.66 -69.12
C GLY A 134 17.22 -29.07 -68.41
N ASN A 135 17.27 -27.76 -68.14
CA ASN A 135 16.15 -27.03 -67.52
C ASN A 135 14.94 -26.87 -68.41
N VAL A 136 15.14 -27.12 -69.73
CA VAL A 136 14.05 -27.15 -70.71
C VAL A 136 13.64 -28.59 -70.98
N MET A 137 12.52 -28.99 -70.36
CA MET A 137 11.98 -30.38 -70.56
C MET A 137 11.24 -30.52 -71.89
N VAL A 138 11.77 -31.38 -72.72
CA VAL A 138 11.03 -31.91 -73.89
C VAL A 138 10.30 -33.19 -73.47
N LEU A 139 8.97 -33.11 -73.37
CA LEU A 139 8.17 -34.23 -72.97
C LEU A 139 8.21 -35.40 -74.00
N SER A 140 8.54 -36.58 -73.47
CA SER A 140 8.44 -37.84 -74.30
C SER A 140 7.02 -38.22 -74.52
N ALA A 141 6.76 -38.98 -75.59
CA ALA A 141 5.45 -39.47 -75.92
C ALA A 141 4.81 -40.36 -74.81
N ALA A 142 5.65 -40.94 -73.96
CA ALA A 142 5.21 -41.79 -72.85
C ALA A 142 4.65 -41.01 -71.64
N GLU A 143 5.10 -39.71 -71.42
CA GLU A 143 4.63 -38.86 -70.31
C GLU A 143 3.25 -38.25 -70.57
N ARG A 144 2.75 -38.35 -71.77
CA ARG A 144 1.41 -37.85 -72.24
C ARG A 144 0.20 -38.72 -71.80
N ALA A 145 0.42 -39.82 -71.12
CA ALA A 145 -0.60 -40.94 -71.07
C ALA A 145 -1.29 -41.22 -69.76
N THR A 146 -1.25 -40.44 -68.73
CA THR A 146 -1.66 -40.88 -67.36
C THR A 146 -2.62 -40.04 -66.55
N SER A 147 -3.44 -39.17 -67.16
CA SER A 147 -4.56 -38.53 -66.37
C SER A 147 -5.84 -38.48 -67.21
N SER A 148 -6.99 -38.75 -66.58
CA SER A 148 -8.32 -38.57 -67.17
C SER A 148 -8.52 -37.09 -67.50
N GLY A 149 -8.35 -36.72 -68.69
CA GLY A 149 -8.47 -35.34 -69.18
C GLY A 149 -9.92 -34.89 -69.26
N SER A 150 -10.17 -33.60 -69.02
CA SER A 150 -11.45 -32.95 -69.32
C SER A 150 -11.64 -32.70 -70.81
N THR A 151 -12.85 -32.87 -71.37
CA THR A 151 -13.16 -32.50 -72.72
C THR A 151 -13.34 -31.00 -72.84
N VAL A 152 -12.56 -30.36 -73.68
CA VAL A 152 -12.59 -28.89 -73.94
C VAL A 152 -12.87 -28.65 -75.42
N THR A 153 -13.36 -27.41 -75.67
CA THR A 153 -13.65 -26.95 -77.06
C THR A 153 -12.52 -26.11 -77.62
N LEU A 154 -11.86 -26.64 -78.64
CA LEU A 154 -10.84 -25.83 -79.39
C LEU A 154 -11.52 -25.10 -80.54
N THR A 155 -11.29 -23.79 -80.57
CA THR A 155 -11.69 -22.97 -81.74
C THR A 155 -10.47 -22.48 -82.50
N LYS A 156 -10.37 -22.82 -83.77
CA LYS A 156 -9.33 -22.25 -84.63
C LYS A 156 -9.87 -20.99 -85.29
N GLY A 157 -9.26 -19.84 -84.87
CA GLY A 157 -9.65 -18.49 -85.35
C GLY A 157 -8.88 -18.07 -86.63
N ARG A 158 -8.69 -16.75 -86.73
CA ARG A 158 -8.02 -16.15 -87.89
C ARG A 158 -6.54 -16.51 -87.99
N THR A 159 -6.05 -16.49 -89.19
CA THR A 159 -4.63 -16.63 -89.47
C THR A 159 -3.87 -15.38 -88.99
N ILE A 160 -2.73 -15.58 -88.36
CA ILE A 160 -1.77 -14.56 -87.93
C ILE A 160 -0.45 -14.81 -88.67
N TYR A 161 0.00 -13.77 -89.39
CA TYR A 161 1.29 -13.84 -90.05
C TYR A 161 2.42 -13.36 -89.16
N TYR A 162 3.52 -14.06 -89.20
CA TYR A 162 4.66 -13.64 -88.42
C TYR A 162 5.22 -12.32 -89.00
N PRO A 163 5.72 -11.42 -88.16
CA PRO A 163 6.47 -10.26 -88.64
C PRO A 163 7.60 -10.67 -89.63
N SER A 164 7.76 -9.96 -90.74
CA SER A 164 8.78 -10.34 -91.74
C SER A 164 10.25 -10.36 -91.19
N TYR A 165 10.48 -9.68 -90.13
CA TYR A 165 11.75 -9.67 -89.43
C TYR A 165 12.01 -10.87 -88.56
N ILE A 166 10.97 -11.77 -88.32
CA ILE A 166 11.12 -13.05 -87.64
C ILE A 166 11.14 -14.18 -88.68
N GLY A 167 10.47 -14.00 -89.78
CA GLY A 167 10.36 -14.99 -90.84
C GLY A 167 8.99 -14.99 -91.54
N ASN A 168 8.88 -15.70 -92.67
CA ASN A 168 7.60 -15.75 -93.46
C ASN A 168 6.74 -16.95 -93.05
N TYR A 169 6.37 -17.01 -91.71
CA TYR A 169 5.56 -18.04 -91.16
C TYR A 169 4.15 -17.53 -90.80
N LEU A 170 3.29 -18.48 -90.46
CA LEU A 170 1.94 -18.16 -90.00
C LEU A 170 1.53 -19.10 -88.89
N THR A 171 0.67 -18.62 -88.03
CA THR A 171 -0.06 -19.39 -87.02
C THR A 171 -1.52 -19.00 -87.06
N CYS A 172 -2.33 -19.60 -86.24
CA CYS A 172 -3.73 -19.24 -86.09
C CYS A 172 -3.99 -18.76 -84.66
N LEU A 173 -4.88 -17.80 -84.51
CA LEU A 173 -5.35 -17.49 -83.17
C LEU A 173 -6.22 -18.67 -82.67
N PHE A 174 -5.71 -19.40 -81.70
CA PHE A 174 -6.47 -20.47 -81.07
C PHE A 174 -7.15 -20.00 -79.82
N THR A 175 -8.33 -20.55 -79.56
CA THR A 175 -8.96 -20.42 -78.26
C THR A 175 -9.48 -21.76 -77.79
N VAL A 176 -9.33 -21.99 -76.45
CA VAL A 176 -9.91 -23.16 -75.79
C VAL A 176 -10.91 -22.66 -74.77
N ASN A 177 -12.17 -23.12 -74.85
CA ASN A 177 -13.27 -22.61 -74.03
C ASN A 177 -13.33 -21.06 -73.99
N GLY A 178 -12.98 -20.41 -75.14
CA GLY A 178 -12.95 -18.96 -75.31
C GLY A 178 -11.66 -18.26 -74.77
N LYS A 179 -10.72 -18.94 -74.14
CA LYS A 179 -9.45 -18.40 -73.72
C LYS A 179 -8.37 -18.58 -74.77
N ILE A 180 -7.48 -17.62 -74.89
CA ILE A 180 -6.39 -17.69 -75.84
C ILE A 180 -5.54 -18.91 -75.58
N ALA A 181 -5.19 -19.65 -76.63
CA ALA A 181 -4.41 -20.88 -76.59
C ALA A 181 -3.34 -20.85 -77.67
N TYR A 182 -2.30 -21.64 -77.47
CA TYR A 182 -1.09 -21.62 -78.27
C TYR A 182 -0.75 -22.97 -78.81
N CYS A 183 -0.34 -23.02 -80.08
CA CYS A 183 0.27 -24.23 -80.64
C CYS A 183 1.61 -24.48 -79.90
N LEU A 184 1.88 -25.71 -79.55
CA LEU A 184 3.06 -26.13 -78.80
C LEU A 184 4.11 -26.88 -79.69
N GLN A 185 3.78 -27.11 -80.87
CA GLN A 185 4.62 -27.88 -81.79
C GLN A 185 4.52 -27.33 -83.23
N SER A 186 5.13 -26.19 -83.43
CA SER A 186 5.02 -25.39 -84.64
C SER A 186 5.40 -26.16 -85.91
N GLN A 187 6.17 -27.27 -85.83
CA GLN A 187 6.53 -28.14 -86.89
C GLN A 187 5.38 -29.03 -87.43
N LYS A 188 4.30 -29.19 -86.67
CA LYS A 188 3.15 -29.98 -87.02
C LYS A 188 2.01 -29.16 -87.60
N ALA A 189 1.07 -29.87 -88.32
CA ALA A 189 -0.11 -29.16 -88.83
C ALA A 189 -1.08 -28.66 -87.75
N SER A 190 -1.64 -27.48 -87.95
CA SER A 190 -2.66 -26.94 -87.05
C SER A 190 -3.88 -27.88 -86.96
N PRO A 191 -4.41 -28.14 -85.76
CA PRO A 191 -5.63 -28.93 -85.58
C PRO A 191 -6.89 -28.11 -86.02
N PRO A 192 -7.95 -28.79 -86.48
CA PRO A 192 -9.22 -28.16 -86.75
C PRO A 192 -9.92 -27.76 -85.38
N SER A 193 -10.93 -26.89 -85.49
CA SER A 193 -11.88 -26.69 -84.41
C SER A 193 -12.60 -27.97 -84.04
N GLY A 194 -12.81 -28.23 -82.80
CA GLY A 194 -13.45 -29.46 -82.31
C GLY A 194 -13.36 -29.66 -80.82
N SER A 195 -13.86 -30.75 -80.31
CA SER A 195 -13.72 -31.19 -78.92
C SER A 195 -12.48 -32.09 -78.81
N TYR A 196 -11.66 -31.75 -77.84
CA TYR A 196 -10.42 -32.50 -77.55
C TYR A 196 -10.31 -32.81 -76.06
N VAL A 197 -9.57 -33.85 -75.78
CA VAL A 197 -9.22 -34.20 -74.42
C VAL A 197 -8.01 -33.33 -73.99
N ALA A 198 -8.14 -32.59 -72.95
CA ALA A 198 -7.05 -31.84 -72.38
C ALA A 198 -6.50 -32.56 -71.11
N GLN A 199 -5.21 -32.57 -71.00
CA GLN A 199 -4.45 -33.11 -69.86
C GLN A 199 -3.78 -32.04 -69.10
N VAL A 200 -3.65 -32.17 -67.76
CA VAL A 200 -2.94 -31.22 -66.91
C VAL A 200 -1.43 -31.49 -67.06
N LEU A 201 -0.66 -30.45 -67.32
CA LEU A 201 0.77 -30.51 -67.46
C LEU A 201 1.45 -29.46 -66.57
N ASP A 202 1.21 -29.57 -65.29
CA ASP A 202 1.79 -28.59 -64.30
C ASP A 202 3.27 -28.85 -63.98
N SER A 203 3.85 -29.93 -64.52
CA SER A 203 5.29 -30.22 -64.36
C SER A 203 6.19 -29.32 -65.25
N ASN A 204 5.68 -28.80 -66.38
CA ASN A 204 6.42 -27.89 -67.26
C ASN A 204 6.25 -26.44 -66.73
N LYS A 205 7.16 -25.99 -65.86
CA LYS A 205 7.10 -24.69 -65.23
C LYS A 205 7.29 -23.54 -66.19
N ASN A 206 8.11 -23.68 -67.20
CA ASN A 206 8.34 -22.63 -68.21
C ASN A 206 7.08 -22.43 -69.07
N LEU A 207 6.43 -23.53 -69.48
CA LEU A 207 5.14 -23.42 -70.20
C LEU A 207 4.05 -22.76 -69.33
N GLN A 208 3.99 -23.10 -68.06
CA GLN A 208 3.09 -22.44 -67.11
C GLN A 208 3.31 -20.91 -67.08
N LYS A 209 4.57 -20.47 -67.02
CA LYS A 209 4.90 -19.05 -66.97
C LYS A 209 4.55 -18.36 -68.29
N VAL A 210 4.84 -18.98 -69.41
CA VAL A 210 4.50 -18.42 -70.72
C VAL A 210 3.01 -18.25 -70.90
N LEU A 211 2.21 -19.29 -70.56
CA LEU A 211 0.74 -19.25 -70.71
C LEU A 211 0.08 -18.29 -69.70
N TYR A 212 0.73 -18.03 -68.59
CA TYR A 212 0.22 -17.10 -67.60
C TYR A 212 0.61 -15.64 -67.88
N TYR A 213 1.88 -15.37 -68.16
CA TYR A 213 2.45 -14.05 -68.35
C TYR A 213 2.49 -13.57 -69.79
N GLY A 214 2.31 -14.46 -70.74
CA GLY A 214 2.23 -14.16 -72.17
C GLY A 214 0.92 -13.51 -72.58
N TYR A 215 0.82 -13.12 -73.81
CA TYR A 215 -0.34 -12.43 -74.35
C TYR A 215 -1.65 -13.19 -74.15
N GLY A 216 -2.62 -12.48 -73.54
CA GLY A 216 -3.94 -13.07 -73.19
C GLY A 216 -3.90 -14.02 -71.99
N GLY A 217 -2.79 -14.16 -71.32
CA GLY A 217 -2.67 -14.82 -70.03
C GLY A 217 -3.24 -13.99 -68.91
N ALA A 218 -3.50 -14.62 -67.77
CA ALA A 218 -4.11 -13.94 -66.61
C ALA A 218 -3.19 -12.89 -65.95
N GLY A 219 -1.89 -13.08 -66.08
CA GLY A 219 -0.87 -12.11 -65.66
C GLY A 219 -0.12 -11.45 -66.82
N ASP A 220 -0.80 -11.24 -67.95
CA ASP A 220 -0.20 -10.75 -69.19
C ASP A 220 0.70 -9.52 -68.98
N LEU A 221 2.02 -9.72 -69.28
CA LEU A 221 3.06 -8.70 -69.20
C LEU A 221 3.45 -8.11 -70.54
N THR A 222 2.74 -8.50 -71.62
CA THR A 222 3.09 -8.05 -72.97
C THR A 222 2.82 -6.55 -73.18
N GLY A 223 1.87 -6.01 -72.41
CA GLY A 223 1.59 -4.56 -72.47
C GLY A 223 2.78 -3.69 -72.06
N SER A 224 3.55 -4.14 -71.06
CA SER A 224 4.74 -3.48 -70.57
C SER A 224 6.00 -3.90 -71.37
N TYR A 225 6.28 -5.16 -71.46
CA TYR A 225 7.53 -5.68 -72.05
C TYR A 225 7.57 -5.55 -73.58
N LEU A 226 6.44 -5.80 -74.27
CA LEU A 226 6.31 -5.69 -75.71
C LEU A 226 5.58 -4.39 -76.11
N SER A 227 5.81 -3.31 -75.35
CA SER A 227 5.20 -2.01 -75.65
C SER A 227 5.54 -1.56 -77.07
N GLY A 228 4.54 -1.11 -77.83
CA GLY A 228 4.71 -0.74 -79.23
C GLY A 228 4.57 -1.88 -80.25
N LYS A 229 4.48 -3.14 -79.87
CA LYS A 229 4.11 -4.28 -80.71
C LYS A 229 2.60 -4.36 -80.86
N THR A 230 2.19 -4.81 -82.07
CA THR A 230 0.75 -5.06 -82.32
C THR A 230 0.27 -6.32 -81.54
N GLU A 231 -1.01 -6.46 -81.37
CA GLU A 231 -1.59 -7.63 -80.70
C GLU A 231 -1.24 -8.94 -81.40
N ASP A 232 -1.10 -8.92 -82.75
CA ASP A 232 -0.65 -10.08 -83.53
C ASP A 232 0.84 -10.41 -83.26
N GLU A 233 1.69 -9.38 -83.14
CA GLU A 233 3.09 -9.57 -82.80
C GLU A 233 3.24 -10.14 -81.38
N LYS A 234 2.51 -9.59 -80.39
CA LYS A 234 2.47 -10.12 -79.02
C LYS A 234 2.03 -11.55 -78.97
N TYR A 235 1.00 -11.92 -79.72
CA TYR A 235 0.56 -13.31 -79.84
C TYR A 235 1.67 -14.19 -80.45
N VAL A 236 2.33 -13.78 -81.55
CA VAL A 236 3.41 -14.49 -82.19
C VAL A 236 4.60 -14.71 -81.25
N TYR A 237 5.04 -13.68 -80.53
CA TYR A 237 6.10 -13.76 -79.54
C TYR A 237 5.75 -14.78 -78.45
N THR A 238 4.54 -14.70 -77.93
CA THR A 238 4.09 -15.68 -76.90
C THR A 238 3.92 -17.10 -77.48
N HIS A 239 3.43 -17.20 -78.72
CA HIS A 239 3.32 -18.49 -79.42
C HIS A 239 4.70 -19.14 -79.56
N ILE A 240 5.73 -18.43 -79.98
CA ILE A 240 7.09 -18.97 -80.12
C ILE A 240 7.60 -19.38 -78.72
N ALA A 241 7.39 -18.54 -77.72
CA ALA A 241 7.78 -18.82 -76.35
C ALA A 241 7.12 -20.11 -75.81
N ALA A 242 5.78 -20.30 -76.05
CA ALA A 242 5.02 -21.47 -75.63
C ALA A 242 5.52 -22.75 -76.36
N SER A 243 5.78 -22.61 -77.65
CA SER A 243 6.30 -23.70 -78.45
C SER A 243 7.71 -24.10 -77.97
N TYR A 244 8.57 -23.11 -77.66
CA TYR A 244 9.89 -23.39 -77.12
C TYR A 244 9.82 -24.02 -75.69
N ALA A 245 9.00 -23.53 -74.83
CA ALA A 245 8.82 -24.04 -73.49
C ALA A 245 8.35 -25.49 -73.49
N TYR A 246 7.61 -25.89 -74.52
CA TYR A 246 7.05 -27.25 -74.66
C TYR A 246 7.96 -28.19 -75.45
N ALA A 247 8.57 -27.75 -76.52
CA ALA A 247 9.26 -28.61 -77.51
C ALA A 247 10.76 -28.24 -77.66
N GLY A 248 11.28 -27.34 -76.86
CA GLY A 248 12.66 -26.91 -76.98
C GLY A 248 12.92 -26.23 -78.35
N GLU A 249 14.10 -26.36 -78.86
CA GLU A 249 14.52 -25.73 -80.16
C GLU A 249 13.65 -26.16 -81.37
N ALA A 250 12.99 -27.30 -81.30
CA ALA A 250 11.98 -27.65 -82.28
C ALA A 250 10.79 -26.72 -82.35
N GLY A 251 10.55 -25.92 -81.27
CA GLY A 251 9.54 -24.88 -81.20
C GLY A 251 9.83 -23.66 -82.07
N PHE A 252 11.07 -23.46 -82.50
CA PHE A 252 11.44 -22.37 -83.39
C PHE A 252 11.19 -22.64 -84.88
N THR A 253 10.89 -23.84 -85.24
CA THR A 253 10.67 -24.45 -86.53
C THR A 253 10.76 -23.43 -87.68
N GLY A 254 11.88 -23.49 -88.41
CA GLY A 254 12.19 -22.66 -89.57
C GLY A 254 12.53 -21.21 -89.39
N CYS A 255 12.32 -20.67 -88.20
CA CYS A 255 12.81 -19.36 -87.81
C CYS A 255 14.32 -19.37 -87.64
N ASN A 256 15.01 -18.37 -88.18
CA ASN A 256 16.46 -18.28 -87.93
C ASN A 256 16.67 -17.78 -86.48
N TYR A 257 17.52 -18.46 -85.71
CA TYR A 257 17.79 -18.18 -84.34
C TYR A 257 18.28 -16.68 -84.13
N ASN A 258 19.18 -16.26 -85.02
CA ASN A 258 19.67 -14.87 -84.96
C ASN A 258 18.55 -13.80 -85.25
N ASP A 259 17.61 -14.12 -86.15
CA ASP A 259 16.48 -13.26 -86.38
C ASP A 259 15.57 -13.17 -85.12
N LEU A 260 15.39 -14.27 -84.40
CA LEU A 260 14.68 -14.30 -83.10
C LEU A 260 15.41 -13.51 -82.03
N VAL A 261 16.74 -13.57 -82.01
CA VAL A 261 17.56 -12.75 -81.14
C VAL A 261 17.42 -11.25 -81.47
N ASN A 262 17.60 -10.88 -82.71
CA ASN A 262 17.52 -9.50 -83.20
C ASN A 262 16.10 -8.93 -83.06
N ALA A 263 15.09 -9.73 -83.15
CA ALA A 263 13.69 -9.35 -82.88
C ALA A 263 13.36 -9.20 -81.41
N GLY A 264 14.26 -9.64 -80.51
CA GLY A 264 14.03 -9.62 -79.07
C GLY A 264 13.12 -10.79 -78.56
N VAL A 265 12.82 -11.79 -79.39
CA VAL A 265 12.00 -12.94 -79.04
C VAL A 265 12.68 -13.78 -77.97
N ILE A 266 14.00 -14.01 -78.11
CA ILE A 266 14.76 -14.77 -77.12
C ILE A 266 14.82 -14.07 -75.77
N ALA A 267 15.06 -12.75 -75.81
CA ALA A 267 15.02 -11.97 -74.56
C ALA A 267 13.66 -12.01 -73.89
N TYR A 268 12.56 -11.98 -74.68
CA TYR A 268 11.21 -12.15 -74.13
C TYR A 268 10.95 -13.54 -73.56
N ILE A 269 11.43 -14.59 -74.13
CA ILE A 269 11.38 -15.93 -73.62
C ILE A 269 12.04 -16.03 -72.24
N ASN A 270 13.31 -15.55 -72.16
CA ASN A 270 14.04 -15.53 -70.92
C ASN A 270 13.36 -14.64 -69.82
N TYR A 271 12.81 -13.52 -70.22
CA TYR A 271 12.03 -12.69 -69.35
C TYR A 271 10.83 -13.44 -68.75
N LEU A 272 10.08 -14.17 -69.58
CA LEU A 272 8.94 -14.96 -69.11
C LEU A 272 9.42 -16.13 -68.20
N PHE A 273 10.54 -16.78 -68.58
CA PHE A 273 11.08 -17.89 -67.75
C PHE A 273 11.61 -17.38 -66.41
N GLY A 274 12.15 -16.19 -66.33
CA GLY A 274 12.61 -15.54 -65.12
C GLY A 274 11.47 -15.16 -64.17
N GLN A 275 10.17 -15.11 -64.64
CA GLN A 275 9.07 -14.80 -63.75
C GLN A 275 8.84 -15.91 -62.71
N GLU A 276 8.22 -15.56 -61.61
CA GLU A 276 7.76 -16.54 -60.66
C GLU A 276 6.71 -17.47 -61.24
N GLU A 277 6.53 -18.66 -60.68
CA GLU A 277 5.39 -19.54 -61.06
C GLU A 277 4.07 -18.79 -60.87
N PRO A 278 3.05 -19.06 -61.71
CA PRO A 278 1.71 -18.49 -61.49
C PRO A 278 1.23 -18.71 -60.07
N PRO A 279 0.57 -17.70 -59.49
CA PRO A 279 0.17 -17.83 -58.11
C PRO A 279 -0.86 -18.94 -57.91
N LYS A 280 -0.72 -19.69 -56.83
CA LYS A 280 -1.60 -20.81 -56.51
C LYS A 280 -2.63 -20.36 -55.48
N GLY A 281 -3.90 -20.63 -55.78
CA GLY A 281 -5.02 -20.32 -54.88
C GLY A 281 -5.22 -21.33 -53.75
N GLU A 282 -4.63 -22.51 -53.86
CA GLU A 282 -4.76 -23.57 -52.86
C GLU A 282 -4.10 -23.16 -51.54
N LEU A 283 -4.85 -23.23 -50.47
CA LEU A 283 -4.40 -23.00 -49.14
C LEU A 283 -4.76 -24.16 -48.24
N SER A 284 -3.94 -24.43 -47.23
CA SER A 284 -4.24 -25.43 -46.22
C SER A 284 -3.72 -24.96 -44.86
N LEU A 285 -4.38 -25.33 -43.79
CA LEU A 285 -3.95 -25.05 -42.43
C LEU A 285 -3.37 -26.30 -41.79
N SER A 286 -2.28 -26.12 -41.02
CA SER A 286 -1.67 -27.23 -40.28
C SER A 286 -2.60 -27.88 -39.25
N SER A 287 -3.60 -27.10 -38.75
CA SER A 287 -4.66 -27.57 -37.88
C SER A 287 -5.93 -26.76 -38.05
N THR A 288 -7.07 -27.39 -37.98
CA THR A 288 -8.40 -26.76 -38.10
C THR A 288 -9.18 -26.73 -36.79
N LYS A 289 -8.77 -27.51 -35.79
CA LYS A 289 -9.37 -27.52 -34.44
C LYS A 289 -8.28 -27.32 -33.44
N LEU A 290 -8.40 -26.25 -32.66
CA LEU A 290 -7.40 -25.79 -31.74
C LEU A 290 -7.99 -25.74 -30.35
N ASN A 291 -7.27 -26.29 -29.38
CA ASN A 291 -7.57 -26.09 -27.97
C ASN A 291 -6.52 -25.11 -27.43
N ALA A 292 -6.98 -24.01 -26.85
CA ALA A 292 -6.11 -23.07 -26.20
C ALA A 292 -5.43 -23.71 -24.97
N VAL A 293 -4.23 -23.27 -24.69
CA VAL A 293 -3.45 -23.65 -23.50
C VAL A 293 -3.07 -22.41 -22.73
N ARG A 294 -2.89 -22.53 -21.43
CA ARG A 294 -2.41 -21.45 -20.59
C ARG A 294 -0.95 -21.13 -20.90
N ASP A 295 -0.65 -19.85 -21.02
CA ASP A 295 0.70 -19.30 -21.18
C ASP A 295 0.87 -18.11 -20.25
N GLY A 296 1.36 -18.37 -19.03
CA GLY A 296 1.40 -17.35 -17.97
C GLY A 296 0.02 -16.82 -17.62
N ASN A 297 -0.19 -15.54 -17.87
CA ASN A 297 -1.44 -14.82 -17.57
C ASN A 297 -2.41 -14.73 -18.76
N ILE A 298 -2.08 -15.36 -19.86
CA ILE A 298 -2.95 -15.44 -21.04
C ILE A 298 -3.17 -16.89 -21.45
N GLN A 299 -4.09 -17.10 -22.36
CA GLN A 299 -4.24 -18.34 -23.08
C GLN A 299 -3.91 -18.12 -24.55
N LYS A 300 -3.33 -19.12 -25.18
CA LYS A 300 -2.97 -19.07 -26.59
C LYS A 300 -3.26 -20.39 -27.29
N THR A 301 -3.55 -20.32 -28.59
CA THR A 301 -3.61 -21.51 -29.42
C THR A 301 -2.22 -22.08 -29.68
N PRO A 302 -2.11 -23.34 -30.04
CA PRO A 302 -0.94 -23.83 -30.75
C PRO A 302 -0.70 -23.00 -32.03
N ASN A 303 0.54 -23.01 -32.48
CA ASN A 303 0.90 -22.35 -33.73
C ASN A 303 0.19 -23.01 -34.90
N ILE A 304 -0.30 -22.22 -35.83
CA ILE A 304 -0.97 -22.62 -37.07
C ILE A 304 -0.11 -22.11 -38.22
N THR A 305 0.17 -22.99 -39.17
CA THR A 305 0.83 -22.57 -40.41
C THR A 305 -0.18 -22.58 -41.55
N LEU A 306 -0.28 -21.47 -42.26
CA LEU A 306 -1.03 -21.42 -43.51
C LEU A 306 -0.08 -21.82 -44.65
N SER A 307 -0.26 -23.00 -45.18
CA SER A 307 0.53 -23.49 -46.32
C SER A 307 -0.12 -23.08 -47.63
N GLY A 308 0.68 -22.63 -48.57
CA GLY A 308 0.25 -22.15 -49.88
C GLY A 308 1.25 -21.21 -50.52
N ASP A 309 0.85 -20.59 -51.61
CA ASP A 309 1.64 -19.58 -52.29
C ASP A 309 1.90 -18.34 -51.41
N HIS A 310 3.12 -17.85 -51.34
CA HIS A 310 3.48 -16.73 -50.48
C HIS A 310 2.80 -15.41 -50.89
N ARG A 311 2.27 -15.30 -52.10
CA ARG A 311 1.47 -14.16 -52.62
C ARG A 311 -0.01 -14.27 -52.26
N ASN A 312 -0.45 -15.45 -51.89
CA ASN A 312 -1.85 -15.70 -51.51
C ASN A 312 -2.01 -15.51 -49.97
N TYR A 313 -2.93 -14.68 -49.56
CA TYR A 313 -3.23 -14.47 -48.17
C TYR A 313 -4.72 -14.59 -47.88
N VAL A 314 -5.03 -14.94 -46.68
CA VAL A 314 -6.37 -14.84 -46.11
C VAL A 314 -6.47 -13.64 -45.18
N THR A 315 -7.65 -13.03 -45.13
CA THR A 315 -7.92 -11.98 -44.15
C THR A 315 -8.67 -12.57 -42.98
N LEU A 316 -8.02 -12.67 -41.84
CA LEU A 316 -8.61 -13.14 -40.60
C LEU A 316 -9.21 -11.98 -39.83
N SER A 317 -10.52 -12.04 -39.53
CA SER A 317 -11.21 -11.12 -38.64
C SER A 317 -10.99 -11.57 -37.19
N VAL A 318 -10.31 -10.72 -36.43
CA VAL A 318 -9.95 -11.01 -35.05
C VAL A 318 -11.02 -10.41 -34.12
N PRO A 319 -11.66 -11.20 -33.28
CA PRO A 319 -12.71 -10.71 -32.37
C PRO A 319 -12.17 -9.72 -31.34
N GLU A 320 -13.06 -9.00 -30.70
CA GLU A 320 -12.74 -8.25 -29.48
C GLU A 320 -12.16 -9.18 -28.43
N ASN A 321 -11.16 -8.70 -27.68
CA ASN A 321 -10.45 -9.44 -26.64
C ASN A 321 -9.62 -10.66 -27.12
N VAL A 322 -9.44 -10.81 -28.41
CA VAL A 322 -8.51 -11.77 -29.02
C VAL A 322 -7.42 -11.03 -29.77
N THR A 323 -6.20 -11.52 -29.67
CA THR A 323 -5.07 -11.01 -30.45
C THR A 323 -4.56 -12.10 -31.38
N ALA A 324 -4.46 -11.80 -32.64
CA ALA A 324 -3.78 -12.68 -33.60
C ALA A 324 -2.32 -12.21 -33.76
N HIS A 325 -1.42 -13.14 -33.68
CA HIS A 325 0.04 -12.91 -33.81
C HIS A 325 0.57 -13.63 -35.04
N ASN A 326 1.06 -12.91 -36.01
CA ASN A 326 1.77 -13.49 -37.15
C ASN A 326 3.26 -13.55 -36.81
N LEU A 327 3.74 -14.73 -36.50
CA LEU A 327 5.14 -14.97 -36.11
C LEU A 327 6.12 -14.73 -37.24
N SER A 328 5.74 -15.07 -38.48
CA SER A 328 6.59 -14.94 -39.65
C SER A 328 6.88 -13.48 -40.01
N LYS A 329 5.95 -12.57 -39.68
CA LYS A 329 6.08 -11.13 -39.96
C LYS A 329 6.26 -10.25 -38.72
N GLY A 330 6.21 -10.83 -37.50
CA GLY A 330 6.32 -10.09 -36.25
C GLY A 330 5.18 -9.11 -36.01
N THR A 331 4.00 -9.31 -36.59
CA THR A 331 2.86 -8.40 -36.48
C THR A 331 1.76 -8.99 -35.63
N SER A 332 1.02 -8.12 -34.91
CA SER A 332 -0.10 -8.53 -34.10
C SER A 332 -1.29 -7.59 -34.29
N VAL A 333 -2.50 -8.11 -34.24
CA VAL A 333 -3.74 -7.36 -34.35
C VAL A 333 -4.72 -7.82 -33.30
N THR A 334 -5.30 -6.86 -32.57
CA THR A 334 -6.41 -7.08 -31.63
C THR A 334 -7.64 -6.36 -32.16
N ASN A 335 -8.81 -7.01 -32.14
CA ASN A 335 -10.07 -6.42 -32.58
C ASN A 335 -9.97 -5.77 -33.96
N GLY A 336 -9.63 -6.55 -34.98
CA GLY A 336 -9.42 -6.00 -36.31
C GLY A 336 -9.26 -7.06 -37.37
N LYS A 337 -8.52 -6.75 -38.43
CA LYS A 337 -8.23 -7.67 -39.52
C LYS A 337 -6.72 -7.83 -39.69
N ILE A 338 -6.27 -9.05 -39.87
CA ILE A 338 -4.89 -9.37 -40.16
C ILE A 338 -4.79 -10.23 -41.40
N GLN A 339 -3.82 -9.95 -42.25
CA GLN A 339 -3.50 -10.76 -43.40
C GLN A 339 -2.48 -11.83 -43.03
N ILE A 340 -2.80 -13.08 -43.35
CA ILE A 340 -1.94 -14.25 -43.17
C ILE A 340 -1.60 -14.79 -44.55
N TYR A 341 -0.35 -14.77 -44.91
CA TYR A 341 0.13 -15.22 -46.20
C TYR A 341 0.48 -16.70 -46.22
N GLY A 342 0.48 -17.30 -47.40
CA GLY A 342 0.99 -18.67 -47.56
C GLY A 342 2.43 -18.74 -47.04
N GLY A 343 2.72 -19.73 -46.19
CA GLY A 343 3.98 -19.88 -45.48
C GLY A 343 4.00 -19.22 -44.10
N ASP A 344 3.06 -18.31 -43.77
CA ASP A 344 3.04 -17.68 -42.47
C ASP A 344 2.60 -18.65 -41.36
N THR A 345 3.24 -18.51 -40.20
CA THR A 345 2.87 -19.19 -38.99
C THR A 345 2.30 -18.14 -38.01
N PHE A 346 1.14 -18.45 -37.45
CA PHE A 346 0.42 -17.54 -36.54
C PHE A 346 -0.21 -18.30 -35.39
N TYR A 347 -0.63 -17.57 -34.35
CA TYR A 347 -1.46 -18.10 -33.28
C TYR A 347 -2.42 -16.99 -32.76
N LEU A 348 -3.42 -17.43 -32.01
CA LEU A 348 -4.34 -16.50 -31.32
C LEU A 348 -4.08 -16.54 -29.81
N SER A 349 -4.15 -15.38 -29.16
CA SER A 349 -4.09 -15.27 -27.72
C SER A 349 -5.27 -14.47 -27.18
N ALA A 350 -5.60 -14.70 -25.92
CA ALA A 350 -6.67 -14.01 -25.23
C ALA A 350 -6.43 -13.99 -23.71
N ASP A 351 -7.17 -13.15 -23.00
CA ASP A 351 -7.25 -13.23 -21.54
C ASP A 351 -7.78 -14.59 -21.09
N LEU A 352 -7.30 -15.07 -19.94
CA LEU A 352 -7.71 -16.36 -19.38
C LEU A 352 -9.20 -16.43 -19.01
N LEU A 353 -9.87 -15.29 -18.86
CA LEU A 353 -11.30 -15.21 -18.62
C LEU A 353 -12.14 -15.23 -19.90
N LEU A 354 -11.54 -15.19 -21.07
CA LEU A 354 -12.26 -15.43 -22.31
C LEU A 354 -12.62 -16.91 -22.40
N THR A 355 -13.87 -17.24 -22.51
CA THR A 355 -14.38 -18.62 -22.56
C THR A 355 -15.18 -18.88 -23.82
N GLY A 356 -15.54 -20.15 -24.03
CA GLY A 356 -16.32 -20.55 -25.20
C GLY A 356 -15.47 -20.92 -26.41
N SER A 357 -16.00 -20.73 -27.60
CA SER A 357 -15.30 -21.05 -28.84
C SER A 357 -15.33 -19.91 -29.83
N TYR A 358 -14.34 -19.89 -30.68
CA TYR A 358 -14.26 -19.03 -31.85
C TYR A 358 -14.17 -19.86 -33.13
N ALA A 359 -14.83 -19.42 -34.17
CA ALA A 359 -14.72 -19.99 -35.49
C ALA A 359 -14.30 -18.88 -36.49
N SER A 360 -13.26 -19.13 -37.27
CA SER A 360 -12.80 -18.19 -38.28
C SER A 360 -13.81 -17.92 -39.40
N GLY A 361 -14.78 -18.82 -39.57
CA GLY A 361 -15.57 -18.85 -40.80
C GLY A 361 -14.72 -19.29 -41.99
N ASN A 362 -15.30 -19.19 -43.17
CA ASN A 362 -14.59 -19.47 -44.40
C ASN A 362 -13.63 -18.35 -44.75
N LEU A 363 -12.35 -18.63 -44.79
CA LEU A 363 -11.29 -17.73 -45.17
C LEU A 363 -10.91 -18.00 -46.64
N TYR A 364 -11.24 -17.08 -47.50
CA TYR A 364 -10.93 -17.16 -48.93
C TYR A 364 -9.55 -16.54 -49.16
N GLY A 365 -8.76 -17.21 -49.98
CA GLY A 365 -7.47 -16.70 -50.40
C GLY A 365 -7.62 -15.49 -51.36
N SER A 366 -6.70 -14.52 -51.26
CA SER A 366 -6.67 -13.36 -52.14
C SER A 366 -6.46 -13.73 -53.61
N VAL A 367 -5.74 -14.82 -53.88
CA VAL A 367 -5.52 -15.34 -55.23
C VAL A 367 -6.79 -16.06 -55.77
N GLY A 368 -7.60 -16.62 -54.92
CA GLY A 368 -8.92 -17.19 -55.24
C GLY A 368 -8.98 -18.28 -56.32
N LYS A 369 -7.93 -18.45 -57.10
CA LYS A 369 -7.84 -19.40 -58.22
C LYS A 369 -6.46 -20.07 -58.23
N THR A 370 -6.44 -21.36 -58.60
CA THR A 370 -5.22 -22.07 -58.98
C THR A 370 -5.21 -22.22 -60.52
N TRP A 371 -4.10 -21.88 -61.10
CA TRP A 371 -3.93 -21.91 -62.52
C TRP A 371 -3.29 -23.27 -62.95
N ARG A 372 -3.93 -23.94 -63.91
CA ARG A 372 -3.52 -25.23 -64.43
C ARG A 372 -3.11 -25.06 -65.90
N THR A 373 -2.00 -25.64 -66.24
CA THR A 373 -1.63 -25.79 -67.64
C THR A 373 -2.32 -27.00 -68.26
N LEU A 374 -3.22 -26.74 -69.20
CA LEU A 374 -3.87 -27.79 -69.96
C LEU A 374 -3.21 -27.91 -71.34
N VAL A 375 -2.92 -29.14 -71.71
CA VAL A 375 -2.39 -29.47 -73.04
C VAL A 375 -3.44 -30.38 -73.76
N LEU A 376 -3.94 -29.93 -74.87
CA LEU A 376 -4.82 -30.68 -75.72
C LEU A 376 -3.99 -31.52 -76.65
N THR A 377 -4.09 -32.84 -76.53
CA THR A 377 -3.45 -33.78 -77.45
C THR A 377 -4.33 -33.95 -78.68
N THR A 378 -3.86 -33.52 -79.83
CA THR A 378 -4.70 -33.43 -81.02
C THR A 378 -4.38 -34.56 -82.06
N GLY A 379 -3.52 -35.49 -81.73
CA GLY A 379 -3.06 -36.61 -82.53
C GLY A 379 -1.65 -36.40 -83.10
N ASP A 380 -0.95 -37.48 -83.48
CA ASP A 380 0.47 -37.50 -83.83
C ASP A 380 0.87 -36.60 -84.97
N SER A 381 -0.02 -36.32 -85.90
CA SER A 381 0.24 -35.43 -87.06
C SER A 381 -0.17 -33.94 -86.88
N LYS A 382 -0.75 -33.60 -85.71
CA LYS A 382 -1.23 -32.29 -85.39
C LYS A 382 -0.46 -31.67 -84.19
N GLN A 383 -0.52 -30.37 -84.08
CA GLN A 383 0.08 -29.64 -83.00
C GLN A 383 -0.74 -29.86 -81.74
N ASP A 384 -0.08 -30.10 -80.60
CA ASP A 384 -0.72 -29.97 -79.31
C ASP A 384 -0.99 -28.50 -79.04
N ILE A 385 -2.04 -28.22 -78.30
CA ILE A 385 -2.46 -26.86 -77.93
C ILE A 385 -2.36 -26.66 -76.46
N GLY A 386 -1.61 -25.66 -76.03
CA GLY A 386 -1.53 -25.24 -74.60
C GLY A 386 -2.51 -24.13 -74.29
N VAL A 387 -3.16 -24.22 -73.17
CA VAL A 387 -4.05 -23.20 -72.64
C VAL A 387 -3.92 -23.14 -71.11
N PHE A 388 -4.19 -22.02 -70.55
CA PHE A 388 -4.21 -21.82 -69.12
C PHE A 388 -5.64 -21.77 -68.60
N GLU A 389 -6.02 -22.73 -67.72
CA GLU A 389 -7.33 -22.80 -67.08
C GLU A 389 -7.19 -22.50 -65.60
N SER A 390 -8.25 -21.97 -65.00
CA SER A 390 -8.29 -21.66 -63.58
C SER A 390 -9.33 -22.50 -62.84
N GLU A 391 -8.97 -23.02 -61.67
CA GLU A 391 -9.87 -23.67 -60.74
C GLU A 391 -10.08 -22.77 -59.53
N THR A 392 -11.31 -22.62 -59.07
CA THR A 392 -11.59 -21.89 -57.85
C THR A 392 -11.04 -22.62 -56.64
N ALA A 393 -10.24 -21.95 -55.85
CA ALA A 393 -9.70 -22.49 -54.63
C ALA A 393 -10.76 -22.60 -53.52
N ALA A 394 -10.68 -23.67 -52.77
CA ALA A 394 -11.53 -23.86 -51.62
C ALA A 394 -11.08 -22.95 -50.46
N PRO A 395 -12.00 -22.42 -49.67
CA PRO A 395 -11.65 -21.68 -48.46
C PRO A 395 -11.09 -22.62 -47.41
N VAL A 396 -10.29 -22.04 -46.51
CA VAL A 396 -9.84 -22.72 -45.28
C VAL A 396 -10.62 -22.18 -44.10
N SER A 397 -10.71 -22.95 -43.02
CA SER A 397 -11.34 -22.52 -41.78
C SER A 397 -10.74 -23.25 -40.58
N PHE A 398 -10.82 -22.60 -39.42
CA PHE A 398 -10.45 -23.25 -38.17
C PHE A 398 -11.35 -22.79 -37.03
N SER A 399 -11.30 -23.53 -35.96
CA SER A 399 -12.00 -23.22 -34.72
C SER A 399 -11.08 -23.29 -33.53
N VAL A 400 -11.33 -22.45 -32.52
CA VAL A 400 -10.61 -22.41 -31.27
C VAL A 400 -11.57 -22.71 -30.13
N GLN A 401 -11.21 -23.61 -29.26
CA GLN A 401 -11.83 -23.81 -27.98
C GLN A 401 -10.98 -23.13 -26.91
N TRP A 402 -11.52 -22.10 -26.28
CA TRP A 402 -10.88 -21.40 -25.20
C TRP A 402 -11.01 -22.18 -23.89
N LEU A 403 -10.09 -21.90 -22.94
CA LEU A 403 -10.14 -22.47 -21.60
C LEU A 403 -11.35 -21.94 -20.84
N ASN A 404 -11.87 -22.76 -19.94
CA ASN A 404 -12.94 -22.34 -19.03
C ASN A 404 -12.38 -21.98 -17.66
N MET A 405 -11.62 -20.90 -17.63
CA MET A 405 -10.95 -20.46 -16.41
C MET A 405 -11.80 -19.48 -15.61
N THR A 406 -11.51 -19.39 -14.35
CA THR A 406 -12.07 -18.43 -13.39
C THR A 406 -11.01 -18.07 -12.37
N ARG A 407 -11.24 -17.03 -11.59
CA ARG A 407 -10.45 -16.66 -10.42
C ARG A 407 -11.32 -16.04 -9.36
N ILE A 408 -10.81 -15.97 -8.15
CA ILE A 408 -11.48 -15.34 -7.03
C ILE A 408 -10.73 -14.06 -6.64
N GLU A 409 -11.49 -13.02 -6.44
CA GLU A 409 -11.06 -11.76 -5.82
C GLU A 409 -11.65 -11.68 -4.41
N LEU A 410 -10.80 -11.54 -3.44
CA LEU A 410 -11.17 -11.43 -2.05
C LEU A 410 -10.97 -9.98 -1.61
N MET A 411 -12.01 -9.39 -1.05
CA MET A 411 -12.00 -8.04 -0.49
C MET A 411 -11.97 -8.17 1.03
N LYS A 412 -10.88 -7.74 1.64
CA LYS A 412 -10.72 -7.77 3.11
C LYS A 412 -10.87 -6.40 3.69
N LYS A 413 -11.70 -6.28 4.73
CA LYS A 413 -12.01 -5.00 5.36
C LYS A 413 -12.05 -5.11 6.88
N ASP A 414 -11.74 -4.01 7.54
CA ASP A 414 -12.06 -3.84 8.95
C ASP A 414 -13.59 -3.79 9.14
N VAL A 415 -14.08 -4.48 10.16
CA VAL A 415 -15.54 -4.58 10.40
C VAL A 415 -16.15 -3.23 10.77
N ASN A 416 -15.42 -2.36 11.45
CA ASN A 416 -15.90 -1.07 11.96
C ASN A 416 -15.63 0.09 10.99
N THR A 417 -14.38 0.23 10.54
CA THR A 417 -13.99 1.35 9.66
C THR A 417 -14.35 1.11 8.20
N GLN A 418 -14.56 -0.14 7.80
CA GLN A 418 -14.74 -0.58 6.42
C GLN A 418 -13.51 -0.30 5.52
N ASN A 419 -12.40 0.08 6.10
CA ASN A 419 -11.14 0.28 5.40
C ASN A 419 -10.56 -1.05 4.93
N PRO A 420 -9.85 -1.07 3.79
CA PRO A 420 -9.20 -2.26 3.30
C PRO A 420 -8.06 -2.72 4.21
N LEU A 421 -7.90 -4.02 4.39
CA LEU A 421 -6.87 -4.64 5.24
C LEU A 421 -5.86 -5.42 4.41
N SER A 422 -4.59 -5.09 4.53
CA SER A 422 -3.50 -5.78 3.86
C SER A 422 -2.92 -6.91 4.70
N GLY A 423 -2.34 -7.94 4.04
CA GLY A 423 -1.62 -9.02 4.70
C GLY A 423 -2.45 -10.27 4.98
N ALA A 424 -3.76 -10.27 4.72
CA ALA A 424 -4.57 -11.48 4.83
C ALA A 424 -4.14 -12.54 3.81
N VAL A 425 -4.08 -13.79 4.25
CA VAL A 425 -3.84 -14.94 3.38
C VAL A 425 -5.07 -15.85 3.41
N TYR A 426 -5.57 -16.14 2.22
CA TYR A 426 -6.73 -17.03 2.05
C TYR A 426 -6.33 -18.32 1.38
N GLY A 427 -6.91 -19.42 1.87
CA GLY A 427 -6.93 -20.70 1.18
C GLY A 427 -8.22 -20.86 0.39
N ILE A 428 -8.09 -21.35 -0.83
CA ILE A 428 -9.19 -21.79 -1.69
C ILE A 428 -9.16 -23.31 -1.72
N TYR A 429 -10.23 -23.93 -1.31
CA TYR A 429 -10.33 -25.38 -1.09
C TYR A 429 -11.38 -26.01 -1.99
N THR A 430 -11.17 -27.28 -2.34
CA THR A 430 -12.12 -28.03 -3.15
C THR A 430 -13.22 -28.69 -2.33
N ASP A 431 -13.11 -28.69 -1.01
CA ASP A 431 -14.04 -29.31 -0.07
C ASP A 431 -14.47 -28.36 1.04
N LYS A 432 -15.68 -28.59 1.58
CA LYS A 432 -16.28 -27.76 2.63
C LYS A 432 -15.53 -27.81 3.96
N LYS A 433 -14.75 -28.83 4.23
CA LYS A 433 -13.98 -28.93 5.49
C LYS A 433 -12.67 -28.18 5.40
N CYS A 434 -12.32 -27.67 4.23
CA CYS A 434 -11.06 -26.97 3.96
C CYS A 434 -9.83 -27.86 4.25
N GLU A 435 -9.90 -29.14 3.89
CA GLU A 435 -8.81 -30.10 4.03
C GLU A 435 -7.97 -30.20 2.75
N ASN A 436 -8.57 -29.98 1.58
CA ASN A 436 -7.93 -30.09 0.28
C ASN A 436 -7.70 -28.70 -0.33
N LEU A 437 -6.55 -28.12 -0.03
CA LEU A 437 -6.13 -26.81 -0.54
C LEU A 437 -5.89 -26.88 -2.04
N LEU A 438 -6.57 -26.05 -2.81
CA LEU A 438 -6.34 -25.84 -4.24
C LEU A 438 -5.20 -24.84 -4.47
N MET A 439 -5.28 -23.68 -3.81
CA MET A 439 -4.29 -22.61 -3.88
C MET A 439 -4.49 -21.60 -2.73
N SER A 440 -3.53 -20.71 -2.54
CA SER A 440 -3.62 -19.58 -1.62
C SER A 440 -3.55 -18.26 -2.37
N ALA A 441 -4.11 -17.21 -1.77
CA ALA A 441 -4.02 -15.85 -2.26
C ALA A 441 -3.69 -14.90 -1.12
N THR A 442 -2.71 -14.02 -1.32
CA THR A 442 -2.28 -13.03 -0.32
C THR A 442 -2.80 -11.65 -0.70
N GLY A 443 -3.36 -10.95 0.28
CA GLY A 443 -3.96 -9.63 0.08
C GLY A 443 -2.96 -8.49 0.20
N THR A 444 -3.02 -7.57 -0.75
CA THR A 444 -2.39 -6.26 -0.68
C THR A 444 -3.47 -5.20 -0.86
N ASP A 445 -3.40 -4.11 -0.09
CA ASP A 445 -4.39 -3.03 -0.15
C ASP A 445 -5.85 -3.51 -0.03
N GLY A 446 -6.07 -4.49 0.85
CA GLY A 446 -7.39 -5.07 1.09
C GLY A 446 -7.92 -5.99 0.00
N LYS A 447 -7.10 -6.34 -0.97
CA LYS A 447 -7.49 -7.15 -2.10
C LYS A 447 -6.53 -8.30 -2.33
N ALA A 448 -7.03 -9.52 -2.28
CA ALA A 448 -6.30 -10.72 -2.70
C ALA A 448 -6.91 -11.28 -3.97
N VAL A 449 -6.11 -11.60 -4.96
CA VAL A 449 -6.57 -12.21 -6.20
C VAL A 449 -5.90 -13.57 -6.34
N SER A 450 -6.72 -14.61 -6.48
CA SER A 450 -6.21 -15.95 -6.72
C SER A 450 -5.58 -16.08 -8.10
N ASP A 451 -4.78 -17.09 -8.29
CA ASP A 451 -4.48 -17.55 -9.63
C ASP A 451 -5.74 -18.11 -10.30
N TYR A 452 -5.67 -18.34 -11.58
CA TYR A 452 -6.76 -18.92 -12.36
C TYR A 452 -6.86 -20.43 -12.15
N PHE A 453 -8.08 -20.91 -12.07
CA PHE A 453 -8.36 -22.34 -11.97
C PHE A 453 -9.54 -22.76 -12.87
N ASP A 454 -9.67 -24.05 -13.11
CA ASP A 454 -10.70 -24.60 -14.00
C ASP A 454 -12.09 -24.50 -13.35
N SER A 455 -13.02 -23.92 -14.08
CA SER A 455 -14.42 -23.79 -13.67
C SER A 455 -15.18 -25.13 -13.59
N ALA A 456 -14.58 -26.22 -14.05
CA ALA A 456 -15.14 -27.56 -13.90
C ALA A 456 -15.36 -27.99 -12.44
N LEU A 457 -14.66 -27.34 -11.51
CA LEU A 457 -14.81 -27.56 -10.06
C LEU A 457 -16.21 -27.19 -9.53
N LYS A 458 -16.98 -26.37 -10.22
CA LYS A 458 -18.36 -25.92 -9.91
C LYS A 458 -18.51 -25.18 -8.57
N THR A 459 -17.89 -25.63 -7.53
CA THR A 459 -17.92 -25.02 -6.18
C THR A 459 -16.56 -25.12 -5.54
N VAL A 460 -16.10 -24.04 -4.93
CA VAL A 460 -14.92 -23.98 -4.07
C VAL A 460 -15.28 -23.31 -2.74
N TYR A 461 -14.43 -23.48 -1.76
CA TYR A 461 -14.60 -22.93 -0.41
C TYR A 461 -13.39 -22.06 -0.08
N VAL A 462 -13.66 -20.88 0.44
CA VAL A 462 -12.63 -19.91 0.78
C VAL A 462 -12.61 -19.73 2.28
N LYS A 463 -11.44 -19.82 2.88
CA LYS A 463 -11.21 -19.64 4.30
C LYS A 463 -9.94 -18.85 4.53
N GLU A 464 -9.95 -17.97 5.49
CA GLU A 464 -8.74 -17.27 5.91
C GLU A 464 -7.77 -18.24 6.59
N ILE A 465 -6.49 -18.15 6.24
CA ILE A 465 -5.38 -18.91 6.83
C ILE A 465 -4.58 -18.00 7.78
N THR A 466 -4.38 -16.76 7.35
CA THR A 466 -3.63 -15.78 8.13
C THR A 466 -4.38 -14.46 8.10
N ALA A 467 -4.69 -13.94 9.26
CA ALA A 467 -5.30 -12.63 9.42
C ALA A 467 -4.26 -11.50 9.23
N PRO A 468 -4.67 -10.30 8.87
CA PRO A 468 -3.82 -9.11 8.93
C PRO A 468 -3.27 -8.90 10.35
N THR A 469 -2.06 -8.36 10.45
CA THR A 469 -1.46 -8.05 11.76
C THR A 469 -2.37 -7.09 12.55
N GLY A 470 -2.63 -7.43 13.81
CA GLY A 470 -3.53 -6.66 14.67
C GLY A 470 -5.00 -7.08 14.60
N TYR A 471 -5.31 -8.11 13.82
CA TYR A 471 -6.67 -8.64 13.64
C TYR A 471 -6.78 -10.10 14.07
N ASN A 472 -8.00 -10.50 14.40
CA ASN A 472 -8.36 -11.87 14.70
C ASN A 472 -8.56 -12.68 13.42
N LEU A 473 -8.22 -13.96 13.48
CA LEU A 473 -8.49 -14.88 12.37
C LEU A 473 -10.01 -15.04 12.16
N ASN A 474 -10.46 -14.73 10.96
CA ASN A 474 -11.84 -15.04 10.56
C ASN A 474 -11.94 -16.52 10.20
N THR A 475 -12.68 -17.26 11.01
CA THR A 475 -12.88 -18.70 10.83
C THR A 475 -14.01 -19.06 9.88
N GLU A 476 -14.71 -18.07 9.29
CA GLU A 476 -15.82 -18.28 8.38
C GLU A 476 -15.35 -18.96 7.08
N VAL A 477 -16.16 -19.88 6.59
CA VAL A 477 -15.93 -20.59 5.33
C VAL A 477 -16.94 -20.10 4.29
N TYR A 478 -16.45 -19.40 3.29
CA TYR A 478 -17.26 -18.84 2.22
C TYR A 478 -17.41 -19.85 1.09
N LYS A 479 -18.64 -20.28 0.82
CA LYS A 479 -18.97 -21.11 -0.34
C LYS A 479 -19.03 -20.23 -1.59
N VAL A 480 -18.28 -20.57 -2.62
CA VAL A 480 -18.26 -19.86 -3.91
C VAL A 480 -18.68 -20.81 -5.02
N ASP A 481 -19.79 -20.51 -5.67
CA ASP A 481 -20.22 -21.23 -6.86
C ASP A 481 -19.47 -20.67 -8.08
N VAL A 482 -18.74 -21.56 -8.75
CA VAL A 482 -17.80 -21.23 -9.80
C VAL A 482 -18.49 -20.98 -11.13
N ALA A 483 -18.14 -19.90 -11.80
CA ALA A 483 -18.63 -19.55 -13.14
C ALA A 483 -17.46 -19.25 -14.08
N ALA A 484 -17.45 -19.90 -15.23
CA ALA A 484 -16.42 -19.71 -16.24
C ALA A 484 -16.37 -18.26 -16.75
N GLY A 485 -15.18 -17.76 -17.01
CA GLY A 485 -14.96 -16.42 -17.55
C GLY A 485 -15.25 -15.28 -16.59
N LYS A 486 -15.30 -15.56 -15.29
CA LYS A 486 -15.62 -14.56 -14.27
C LYS A 486 -14.52 -14.45 -13.24
N THR A 487 -14.31 -13.23 -12.76
CA THR A 487 -13.70 -12.98 -11.47
C THR A 487 -14.83 -12.95 -10.45
N LEU A 488 -14.79 -13.87 -9.49
CA LEU A 488 -15.82 -14.02 -8.45
C LEU A 488 -15.34 -13.27 -7.21
N THR A 489 -16.17 -12.42 -6.62
CA THR A 489 -15.79 -11.60 -5.48
C THR A 489 -16.33 -12.21 -4.18
N VAL A 490 -15.46 -12.33 -3.20
CA VAL A 490 -15.78 -12.64 -1.80
C VAL A 490 -15.38 -11.45 -0.94
N THR A 491 -16.28 -10.95 -0.11
CA THR A 491 -15.97 -9.90 0.85
C THR A 491 -15.98 -10.48 2.26
N ALA A 492 -14.90 -10.28 2.97
CA ALA A 492 -14.73 -10.71 4.36
C ALA A 492 -14.29 -9.52 5.22
N THR A 493 -14.72 -9.55 6.48
CA THR A 493 -14.34 -8.52 7.46
C THR A 493 -13.64 -9.18 8.64
N ASP A 494 -12.72 -8.46 9.27
CA ASP A 494 -12.10 -8.87 10.52
C ASP A 494 -12.36 -7.88 11.63
N GLU A 495 -12.38 -8.43 12.83
CA GLU A 495 -12.36 -7.68 14.07
C GLU A 495 -10.92 -7.49 14.53
N ARG A 496 -10.60 -6.27 14.98
CA ARG A 496 -9.28 -6.00 15.55
C ARG A 496 -9.08 -6.80 16.84
N VAL A 497 -7.86 -7.17 17.12
CA VAL A 497 -7.46 -7.64 18.43
C VAL A 497 -7.58 -6.49 19.43
N THR A 498 -8.20 -6.74 20.56
CA THR A 498 -8.37 -5.75 21.61
C THR A 498 -7.35 -5.93 22.71
N GLY A 499 -7.15 -4.88 23.47
CA GLY A 499 -6.35 -4.90 24.69
C GLY A 499 -7.20 -4.76 25.94
N LYS A 500 -6.71 -5.34 27.03
CA LYS A 500 -7.29 -5.21 28.36
C LYS A 500 -6.19 -5.00 29.39
N VAL A 501 -6.36 -4.03 30.26
CA VAL A 501 -5.45 -3.78 31.38
C VAL A 501 -6.23 -3.90 32.69
N LYS A 502 -5.82 -4.84 33.52
CA LYS A 502 -6.39 -5.05 34.87
C LYS A 502 -5.40 -4.53 35.89
N ILE A 503 -5.91 -3.74 36.80
CA ILE A 503 -5.16 -3.09 37.84
C ILE A 503 -5.65 -3.64 39.20
N ALA A 504 -4.74 -4.13 39.98
CA ALA A 504 -5.00 -4.47 41.40
C ALA A 504 -4.24 -3.48 42.27
N LYS A 505 -4.95 -2.78 43.13
CA LYS A 505 -4.35 -1.83 44.05
C LYS A 505 -4.14 -2.47 45.41
N ILE A 506 -2.96 -2.28 45.98
CA ILE A 506 -2.61 -2.80 47.30
C ILE A 506 -1.90 -1.73 48.13
N ASP A 507 -2.01 -1.82 49.43
CA ASP A 507 -1.19 -1.06 50.34
C ASP A 507 0.26 -1.57 50.31
N LYS A 508 1.22 -0.66 50.26
CA LYS A 508 2.64 -0.96 50.11
C LYS A 508 3.25 -1.72 51.29
N GLU A 509 2.70 -1.51 52.47
CA GLU A 509 3.21 -2.13 53.70
C GLU A 509 2.46 -3.40 54.04
N THR A 510 1.14 -3.43 53.86
CA THR A 510 0.35 -4.65 54.13
C THR A 510 0.47 -5.65 53.01
N LEU A 511 0.89 -5.24 51.80
CA LEU A 511 0.96 -6.04 50.55
C LEU A 511 -0.39 -6.69 50.21
N ALA A 512 -1.48 -6.06 50.58
CA ALA A 512 -2.86 -6.53 50.37
C ALA A 512 -3.80 -5.35 50.10
N PHE A 513 -4.99 -5.62 49.60
CA PHE A 513 -6.08 -4.65 49.54
C PHE A 513 -6.64 -4.47 50.97
N LYS A 514 -5.85 -3.87 51.82
CA LYS A 514 -6.19 -3.62 53.20
C LYS A 514 -5.61 -2.28 53.63
N ALA A 515 -6.49 -1.30 53.78
CA ALA A 515 -6.17 0.02 54.23
C ALA A 515 -5.75 0.05 55.70
N GLN A 516 -4.96 1.04 56.08
CA GLN A 516 -4.48 1.26 57.45
C GLN A 516 -5.16 2.49 58.07
N GLY A 517 -5.48 2.44 59.37
CA GLY A 517 -6.16 3.53 60.00
C GLY A 517 -7.53 3.83 59.38
N ASP A 518 -7.82 5.10 59.18
CA ASP A 518 -9.06 5.60 58.53
C ASP A 518 -8.90 5.78 57.01
N SER A 519 -7.77 5.38 56.45
CA SER A 519 -7.50 5.48 55.01
C SER A 519 -8.35 4.50 54.20
N ALA A 520 -8.52 4.77 52.93
CA ALA A 520 -9.23 3.90 52.00
C ALA A 520 -8.42 3.70 50.73
N LEU A 521 -8.29 2.45 50.27
CA LEU A 521 -7.60 2.15 48.99
C LEU A 521 -8.51 2.33 47.77
N ARG A 522 -9.83 2.26 47.96
CA ARG A 522 -10.83 2.55 46.94
C ARG A 522 -10.85 4.05 46.63
N GLY A 523 -11.32 4.38 45.44
CA GLY A 523 -11.50 5.78 45.03
C GLY A 523 -10.25 6.42 44.42
N ALA A 524 -9.13 5.73 44.39
CA ALA A 524 -7.98 6.18 43.61
C ALA A 524 -8.33 6.29 42.13
N VAL A 525 -7.91 7.38 41.49
CA VAL A 525 -8.16 7.64 40.08
C VAL A 525 -6.88 7.40 39.30
N TYR A 526 -6.96 6.51 38.33
CA TYR A 526 -5.88 6.21 37.42
C TYR A 526 -6.22 6.63 35.99
N GLY A 527 -5.22 7.20 35.30
CA GLY A 527 -5.25 7.42 33.86
C GLY A 527 -4.31 6.48 33.12
N LEU A 528 -4.81 5.89 32.06
CA LEU A 528 -4.01 5.13 31.09
C LEU A 528 -3.63 6.08 29.94
N TYR A 529 -2.36 6.24 29.66
CA TYR A 529 -1.82 7.17 28.69
C TYR A 529 -1.04 6.43 27.61
N ALA A 530 -1.03 6.97 26.40
CA ALA A 530 -0.18 6.49 25.33
C ALA A 530 1.29 6.81 25.61
N LYS A 531 2.17 5.79 25.66
CA LYS A 531 3.62 5.99 25.79
C LYS A 531 4.24 6.42 24.48
N GLU A 532 3.66 5.96 23.37
CA GLU A 532 3.97 6.29 21.99
C GLU A 532 2.68 6.58 21.23
N ASP A 533 2.77 7.06 19.99
CA ASP A 533 1.59 7.24 19.15
C ASP A 533 0.92 5.88 18.91
N ILE A 534 -0.33 5.71 19.33
CA ILE A 534 -1.13 4.50 19.08
C ILE A 534 -1.88 4.70 17.76
N VAL A 535 -1.65 3.80 16.84
CA VAL A 535 -2.24 3.83 15.49
C VAL A 535 -3.32 2.76 15.34
N HIS A 536 -4.29 3.03 14.48
CA HIS A 536 -5.27 2.01 14.11
C HIS A 536 -4.61 0.90 13.28
N PRO A 537 -4.88 -0.38 13.55
CA PRO A 537 -4.22 -1.49 12.84
C PRO A 537 -4.59 -1.59 11.35
N ASP A 538 -5.62 -0.88 10.87
CA ASP A 538 -6.00 -0.89 9.45
C ASP A 538 -4.99 -0.18 8.53
N GLY A 539 -4.01 0.53 9.08
CA GLY A 539 -2.99 1.25 8.32
C GLY A 539 -3.49 2.50 7.58
N THR A 540 -4.77 2.78 7.62
CA THR A 540 -5.41 3.88 6.87
C THR A 540 -5.95 4.97 7.78
N THR A 541 -6.57 4.60 8.88
CA THR A 541 -7.17 5.54 9.85
C THR A 541 -6.11 6.43 10.51
N GLY A 542 -4.89 5.92 10.72
CA GLY A 542 -3.77 6.68 11.27
C GLY A 542 -3.75 6.71 12.79
N VAL A 543 -3.22 7.79 13.35
CA VAL A 543 -2.98 7.92 14.79
C VAL A 543 -4.28 8.19 15.53
N LEU A 544 -4.61 7.32 16.49
CA LEU A 544 -5.76 7.44 17.39
C LEU A 544 -5.43 8.21 18.65
N TYR A 545 -4.29 7.90 19.26
CA TYR A 545 -3.80 8.55 20.47
C TYR A 545 -2.37 9.01 20.25
N LYS A 546 -2.12 10.29 20.48
CA LYS A 546 -0.77 10.86 20.44
C LYS A 546 0.00 10.48 21.70
N GLN A 547 1.30 10.41 21.60
CA GLN A 547 2.18 10.25 22.76
C GLN A 547 1.76 11.17 23.91
N ASP A 548 1.75 10.65 25.14
CA ASP A 548 1.32 11.30 26.38
C ASP A 548 -0.15 11.74 26.44
N SER A 549 -0.99 11.37 25.46
CA SER A 549 -2.44 11.61 25.54
C SER A 549 -3.15 10.57 26.41
N LEU A 550 -4.20 11.00 27.11
CA LEU A 550 -5.04 10.13 27.90
C LEU A 550 -5.87 9.22 26.99
N ILE A 551 -5.77 7.89 27.20
CA ILE A 551 -6.57 6.86 26.51
C ILE A 551 -7.86 6.60 27.26
N ALA A 552 -7.74 6.33 28.56
CA ALA A 552 -8.86 6.03 29.44
C ALA A 552 -8.56 6.48 30.88
N GLN A 553 -9.62 6.72 31.65
CA GLN A 553 -9.52 7.05 33.06
C GLN A 553 -10.54 6.22 33.82
N GLY A 554 -10.16 5.77 35.00
CA GLY A 554 -11.05 4.99 35.84
C GLY A 554 -10.73 5.12 37.31
N VAL A 555 -11.59 4.57 38.13
CA VAL A 555 -11.55 4.65 39.59
C VAL A 555 -11.44 3.24 40.16
N ILE A 556 -10.54 3.04 41.11
CA ILE A 556 -10.42 1.77 41.87
C ILE A 556 -11.70 1.51 42.64
N GLY A 557 -12.29 0.37 42.38
CA GLY A 557 -13.53 -0.07 43.00
C GLY A 557 -13.39 -0.55 44.44
N ASP A 558 -14.51 -0.97 45.04
CA ASP A 558 -14.57 -1.52 46.40
C ASP A 558 -13.84 -2.86 46.53
N ASP A 559 -13.59 -3.56 45.45
CA ASP A 559 -12.82 -4.80 45.37
C ASP A 559 -11.31 -4.59 45.20
N GLY A 560 -10.86 -3.33 45.11
CA GLY A 560 -9.46 -2.97 44.86
C GLY A 560 -8.99 -3.09 43.41
N THR A 561 -9.92 -3.24 42.48
CA THR A 561 -9.58 -3.44 41.09
C THR A 561 -10.09 -2.34 40.18
N LEU A 562 -9.46 -2.21 39.05
CA LEU A 562 -9.90 -1.37 37.92
C LEU A 562 -9.55 -2.10 36.63
N GLU A 563 -10.45 -2.09 35.68
CA GLU A 563 -10.23 -2.69 34.37
C GLU A 563 -10.43 -1.64 33.27
N PHE A 564 -9.50 -1.59 32.32
CA PHE A 564 -9.66 -0.92 31.03
C PHE A 564 -9.75 -1.98 29.93
N SER A 565 -10.85 -2.06 29.23
CA SER A 565 -11.12 -3.02 28.16
C SER A 565 -11.26 -2.33 26.81
N GLU A 566 -11.38 -3.13 25.75
CA GLU A 566 -11.55 -2.63 24.36
C GLU A 566 -10.43 -1.70 23.88
N LEU A 567 -9.27 -1.77 24.49
CA LEU A 567 -8.12 -0.92 24.15
C LEU A 567 -7.60 -1.25 22.74
N TYR A 568 -6.99 -0.29 22.09
CA TYR A 568 -6.12 -0.52 20.96
C TYR A 568 -4.77 -1.04 21.42
N LEU A 569 -4.11 -1.84 20.58
CA LEU A 569 -2.77 -2.33 20.86
C LEU A 569 -1.76 -1.18 20.82
N GLY A 570 -0.78 -1.20 21.70
CA GLY A 570 0.27 -0.19 21.77
C GLY A 570 1.01 -0.18 23.08
N GLU A 571 2.04 0.66 23.14
CA GLU A 571 2.79 0.96 24.34
C GLU A 571 2.07 2.04 25.15
N MET A 572 1.81 1.76 26.41
CA MET A 572 1.04 2.63 27.30
C MET A 572 1.76 2.79 28.63
N TYR A 573 1.31 3.72 29.43
CA TYR A 573 1.65 3.79 30.84
C TYR A 573 0.45 4.18 31.69
N LEU A 574 0.36 3.55 32.85
CA LEU A 574 -0.60 3.89 33.87
C LEU A 574 0.00 4.92 34.81
N LYS A 575 -0.77 5.92 35.19
CA LYS A 575 -0.37 6.94 36.17
C LYS A 575 -1.54 7.24 37.08
N GLU A 576 -1.27 7.39 38.37
CA GLU A 576 -2.25 7.86 39.33
C GLU A 576 -2.50 9.36 39.09
N ILE A 577 -3.76 9.74 39.03
CA ILE A 577 -4.23 11.13 38.89
C ILE A 577 -4.61 11.70 40.25
N THR A 578 -5.31 10.90 41.05
CA THR A 578 -5.77 11.28 42.38
C THR A 578 -5.57 10.11 43.31
N PRO A 579 -4.82 10.28 44.39
CA PRO A 579 -4.64 9.23 45.37
C PRO A 579 -5.95 8.99 46.14
N PRO A 580 -6.12 7.82 46.71
CA PRO A 580 -7.25 7.56 47.61
C PRO A 580 -7.04 8.26 48.96
N GLU A 581 -8.12 8.33 49.71
CA GLU A 581 -8.08 9.01 50.98
C GLU A 581 -7.07 8.39 51.94
N GLY A 582 -6.24 9.25 52.52
CA GLY A 582 -5.20 8.83 53.49
C GLY A 582 -3.93 8.24 52.88
N TYR A 583 -3.80 8.30 51.56
CA TYR A 583 -2.59 7.87 50.84
C TYR A 583 -1.87 9.03 50.17
N THR A 584 -0.59 8.83 49.90
CA THR A 584 0.22 9.78 49.14
C THR A 584 0.04 9.53 47.62
N LEU A 585 0.14 10.58 46.82
CA LEU A 585 0.09 10.42 45.37
C LEU A 585 1.28 9.59 44.86
N ASP A 586 1.01 8.48 44.17
CA ASP A 586 2.05 7.74 43.47
C ASP A 586 2.31 8.37 42.10
N THR A 587 3.48 9.00 41.96
CA THR A 587 3.93 9.64 40.72
C THR A 587 4.54 8.66 39.70
N THR A 588 4.61 7.39 40.05
CA THR A 588 5.21 6.33 39.21
C THR A 588 4.42 6.16 37.93
N LYS A 589 5.12 6.11 36.82
CA LYS A 589 4.57 5.66 35.55
C LYS A 589 4.77 4.16 35.41
N TYR A 590 3.70 3.40 35.47
CA TYR A 590 3.73 1.96 35.25
C TYR A 590 3.58 1.65 33.79
N GLU A 591 4.65 1.19 33.15
CA GLU A 591 4.64 0.86 31.72
C GLU A 591 3.81 -0.40 31.47
N VAL A 592 3.02 -0.36 30.40
CA VAL A 592 2.13 -1.44 29.97
C VAL A 592 2.28 -1.62 28.47
N SER A 593 2.77 -2.78 28.06
CA SER A 593 2.88 -3.16 26.65
C SER A 593 1.74 -4.09 26.28
N VAL A 594 0.82 -3.59 25.47
CA VAL A 594 -0.31 -4.37 24.93
C VAL A 594 -0.04 -4.58 23.45
N THR A 595 0.76 -5.61 23.14
CA THR A 595 1.24 -5.90 21.80
C THR A 595 0.51 -7.10 21.20
N TYR A 596 0.49 -7.15 19.87
CA TYR A 596 -0.12 -8.26 19.15
C TYR A 596 0.55 -9.60 19.48
N GLU A 597 -0.23 -10.58 19.93
CA GLU A 597 0.23 -11.90 20.32
C GLU A 597 -0.16 -13.02 19.33
N GLY A 598 -0.73 -12.64 18.21
CA GLY A 598 -1.13 -13.56 17.16
C GLY A 598 -2.64 -13.51 16.87
N GLN A 599 -2.99 -14.06 15.73
CA GLN A 599 -4.37 -14.02 15.19
C GLN A 599 -5.40 -14.82 16.00
N ASP A 600 -4.93 -15.70 16.87
CA ASP A 600 -5.79 -16.58 17.70
C ASP A 600 -6.05 -15.99 19.10
N VAL A 601 -5.48 -14.81 19.38
CA VAL A 601 -5.64 -14.10 20.67
C VAL A 601 -6.53 -12.90 20.45
N ALA A 602 -7.82 -13.04 20.71
CA ALA A 602 -8.80 -11.98 20.45
C ALA A 602 -8.64 -10.78 21.39
N GLU A 603 -8.17 -11.00 22.61
CA GLU A 603 -7.94 -9.96 23.61
C GLU A 603 -6.63 -10.20 24.36
N VAL A 604 -5.73 -9.23 24.28
CA VAL A 604 -4.46 -9.25 25.01
C VAL A 604 -4.65 -8.64 26.39
N THR A 605 -4.56 -9.46 27.43
CA THR A 605 -4.73 -9.00 28.81
C THR A 605 -3.39 -8.73 29.49
N ARG A 606 -3.30 -7.65 30.25
CA ARG A 606 -2.16 -7.30 31.12
C ARG A 606 -2.65 -7.04 32.52
N ASP A 607 -2.01 -7.65 33.49
CA ASP A 607 -2.26 -7.48 34.92
C ASP A 607 -1.18 -6.61 35.53
N LEU A 608 -1.59 -5.58 36.26
CA LEU A 608 -0.73 -4.67 36.99
C LEU A 608 -1.09 -4.66 38.44
N THR A 609 -0.08 -4.67 39.30
CA THR A 609 -0.25 -4.43 40.75
C THR A 609 0.39 -3.10 41.08
N VAL A 610 -0.40 -2.13 41.52
CA VAL A 610 0.05 -0.81 41.97
C VAL A 610 0.05 -0.76 43.48
N LYS A 611 1.09 -0.15 44.05
CA LYS A 611 1.30 -0.11 45.50
C LYS A 611 1.20 1.32 46.00
N GLU A 612 0.44 1.51 47.06
CA GLU A 612 0.21 2.83 47.59
C GLU A 612 0.83 2.99 48.99
N GLN A 613 1.41 4.15 49.23
CA GLN A 613 1.99 4.50 50.50
C GLN A 613 0.95 5.25 51.34
N VAL A 614 0.57 4.64 52.44
CA VAL A 614 -0.28 5.30 53.41
C VAL A 614 0.44 6.47 54.04
N LYS A 615 -0.26 7.57 54.24
CA LYS A 615 0.25 8.72 54.97
C LYS A 615 0.44 8.32 56.42
N LYS A 616 1.62 8.58 56.96
CA LYS A 616 1.96 8.26 58.35
C LYS A 616 2.66 9.41 59.00
N GLN A 617 2.37 9.58 60.29
CA GLN A 617 3.08 10.53 61.07
C GLN A 617 3.03 10.19 62.53
N ALA A 618 4.16 10.38 63.23
CA ALA A 618 4.18 10.36 64.69
C ALA A 618 3.68 11.71 65.26
N PHE A 619 3.29 11.71 66.46
CA PHE A 619 3.11 12.95 67.23
C PHE A 619 4.03 12.90 68.47
N GLN A 620 4.43 14.09 68.87
CA GLN A 620 5.18 14.33 70.11
C GLN A 620 4.35 15.14 71.06
N LEU A 621 4.22 14.70 72.28
CA LEU A 621 3.54 15.43 73.33
C LEU A 621 4.53 15.89 74.38
N ILE A 622 4.21 16.99 75.03
CA ILE A 622 4.90 17.48 76.16
C ILE A 622 3.89 17.52 77.34
N LYS A 623 4.21 16.82 78.37
CA LYS A 623 3.44 16.90 79.59
C LYS A 623 3.99 17.98 80.50
N ILE A 624 3.15 18.95 80.84
CA ILE A 624 3.49 20.09 81.69
C ILE A 624 2.59 20.06 82.91
N SER A 625 3.12 20.49 84.01
CA SER A 625 2.37 20.63 85.26
C SER A 625 1.43 21.84 85.21
N GLU A 626 0.23 21.65 85.75
CA GLU A 626 -0.83 22.71 85.81
C GLU A 626 -0.59 23.75 86.94
N ASP A 627 0.54 23.82 87.62
CA ASP A 627 0.75 24.80 88.70
C ASP A 627 0.93 26.22 88.18
N GLY A 628 -0.18 26.96 88.15
CA GLY A 628 -0.43 28.22 87.47
C GLY A 628 0.32 29.48 87.92
N GLU A 629 1.46 29.40 88.63
CA GLU A 629 2.22 30.58 89.06
C GLU A 629 3.70 30.55 88.69
N GLN A 630 4.14 29.64 87.85
CA GLN A 630 5.55 29.54 87.52
C GLN A 630 5.95 30.13 86.22
N THR A 631 7.02 30.87 86.22
CA THR A 631 7.69 31.48 85.05
C THR A 631 8.50 30.46 84.27
N GLU A 632 8.64 29.21 84.72
CA GLU A 632 9.26 28.07 84.03
C GLU A 632 8.31 26.89 84.05
N THR A 633 8.07 26.31 82.94
CA THR A 633 7.21 25.14 82.76
C THR A 633 7.83 23.93 83.42
N ASP A 634 7.19 23.30 84.46
CA ASP A 634 7.65 22.09 85.08
C ASP A 634 7.26 20.89 84.13
N LEU A 635 8.29 20.31 83.55
CA LEU A 635 8.17 19.18 82.68
C LEU A 635 7.90 17.89 83.47
N VAL A 636 6.92 17.09 83.11
CA VAL A 636 6.43 15.95 83.81
C VAL A 636 6.94 14.63 83.14
N ALA A 637 7.82 13.90 83.90
CA ALA A 637 8.31 12.57 83.53
C ALA A 637 7.35 11.47 84.03
N GLY A 638 7.28 10.32 83.31
CA GLY A 638 6.59 9.14 83.76
C GLY A 638 5.07 9.11 83.49
N ALA A 639 4.53 10.11 82.90
CA ALA A 639 3.13 10.08 82.42
C ALA A 639 3.00 9.11 81.25
N GLY A 640 2.02 8.16 81.36
CA GLY A 640 1.76 7.20 80.30
C GLY A 640 0.53 7.56 79.50
N PHE A 641 0.61 7.40 78.16
CA PHE A 641 -0.47 7.69 77.27
C PHE A 641 -0.77 6.53 76.36
N GLN A 642 -2.04 6.18 76.21
CA GLN A 642 -2.50 5.19 75.21
C GLN A 642 -3.15 5.90 74.04
N VAL A 643 -2.96 5.32 72.87
CA VAL A 643 -3.45 5.86 71.62
C VAL A 643 -4.50 4.92 71.04
N TYR A 644 -5.66 5.42 70.71
CA TYR A 644 -6.76 4.65 70.13
C TYR A 644 -7.20 5.29 68.79
N LEU A 645 -7.40 4.42 67.79
CA LEU A 645 -8.03 4.87 66.55
C LEU A 645 -9.52 5.11 66.79
N ILE A 646 -10.04 6.31 66.56
CA ILE A 646 -11.40 6.68 66.93
C ILE A 646 -12.43 5.81 66.20
N SER A 647 -12.22 5.52 64.89
CA SER A 647 -13.09 4.68 64.09
C SER A 647 -13.17 3.23 64.57
N ASP A 648 -12.15 2.76 65.37
CA ASP A 648 -12.06 1.41 65.90
C ASP A 648 -12.80 1.29 67.25
N LEU A 649 -13.13 2.38 67.89
CA LEU A 649 -13.79 2.36 69.18
C LEU A 649 -15.19 1.70 69.08
N SER A 650 -15.54 0.89 70.03
CA SER A 650 -16.72 0.06 69.97
C SER A 650 -18.02 0.86 69.88
N GLN A 651 -18.12 2.03 70.59
CA GLN A 651 -19.28 2.89 70.51
C GLN A 651 -19.34 3.73 69.25
N VAL A 652 -18.22 4.01 68.64
CA VAL A 652 -18.15 4.67 67.30
C VAL A 652 -18.61 3.68 66.23
N LYS A 653 -18.05 2.49 66.23
CA LYS A 653 -18.41 1.42 65.25
C LYS A 653 -19.89 1.07 65.26
N ASN A 654 -20.52 1.09 66.41
CA ASN A 654 -21.95 0.77 66.50
C ASN A 654 -22.87 2.00 66.41
N GLY A 655 -22.32 3.18 66.13
CA GLY A 655 -23.05 4.44 65.95
C GLY A 655 -23.64 5.02 67.23
N LYS A 656 -23.24 4.55 68.42
CA LYS A 656 -23.72 5.09 69.72
C LYS A 656 -23.02 6.37 70.08
N LEU A 657 -21.71 6.48 69.78
CA LEU A 657 -20.97 7.72 69.90
C LEU A 657 -20.88 8.43 68.56
N LYS A 658 -21.28 9.67 68.55
CA LYS A 658 -21.19 10.57 67.40
C LYS A 658 -20.55 11.89 67.81
N PRO A 659 -19.83 12.61 66.93
CA PRO A 659 -19.26 13.90 67.28
C PRO A 659 -20.37 14.88 67.65
N ALA A 660 -20.20 15.61 68.77
CA ALA A 660 -21.19 16.55 69.27
C ALA A 660 -21.44 17.70 68.33
N ASN A 661 -20.44 18.12 67.52
CA ASN A 661 -20.51 19.14 66.50
C ASN A 661 -21.08 18.66 65.15
N GLY A 662 -21.35 17.33 65.03
CA GLY A 662 -21.84 16.69 63.82
C GLY A 662 -20.79 16.56 62.68
N GLU A 663 -19.57 16.99 62.87
CA GLU A 663 -18.52 16.97 61.81
C GLU A 663 -17.32 16.10 62.22
N SER A 664 -16.64 16.43 63.30
CA SER A 664 -15.42 15.77 63.76
C SER A 664 -15.41 15.55 65.28
N TYR A 665 -14.81 14.47 65.73
CA TYR A 665 -14.62 14.18 67.13
C TYR A 665 -13.65 15.15 67.80
N THR A 666 -14.01 15.61 68.97
CA THR A 666 -13.24 16.48 69.85
C THR A 666 -12.89 15.84 71.18
N ALA A 667 -11.99 16.42 71.91
CA ALA A 667 -11.66 15.99 73.27
C ALA A 667 -12.88 15.79 74.18
N ASN A 668 -13.85 16.68 74.04
CA ASN A 668 -15.09 16.66 74.85
C ASN A 668 -15.95 15.41 74.62
N ASP A 669 -15.90 14.83 73.43
CA ASP A 669 -16.70 13.62 73.11
C ASP A 669 -16.19 12.38 73.90
N PHE A 670 -14.98 12.44 74.40
CA PHE A 670 -14.29 11.32 75.08
C PHE A 670 -14.08 11.52 76.56
N LYS A 671 -14.46 12.63 77.18
CA LYS A 671 -14.21 12.91 78.59
C LYS A 671 -14.74 11.85 79.54
N ASN A 672 -15.82 11.17 79.17
CA ASN A 672 -16.46 10.14 80.02
C ASN A 672 -16.49 8.78 79.33
N TYR A 673 -15.60 8.57 78.34
CA TYR A 673 -15.54 7.33 77.60
C TYR A 673 -14.75 6.27 78.36
N ASP A 674 -15.26 5.05 78.44
CA ASP A 674 -14.58 3.94 79.08
C ASP A 674 -13.65 3.20 78.04
N PHE A 675 -12.38 3.49 78.16
CA PHE A 675 -11.36 2.90 77.30
C PHE A 675 -10.87 1.54 77.75
N SER A 676 -11.27 1.04 78.92
CA SER A 676 -10.73 -0.17 79.53
C SER A 676 -10.94 -1.44 78.68
N LYS A 677 -11.89 -1.45 77.77
CA LYS A 677 -12.26 -2.57 76.89
C LYS A 677 -11.88 -2.32 75.41
N GLU A 678 -11.30 -1.20 75.12
CA GLU A 678 -10.93 -0.86 73.78
C GLU A 678 -9.51 -1.36 73.42
N GLN A 679 -9.30 -1.58 72.12
CA GLN A 679 -7.99 -1.96 71.60
C GLN A 679 -7.22 -0.73 71.23
N VAL A 680 -5.95 -0.70 71.64
CA VAL A 680 -5.03 0.38 71.25
C VAL A 680 -4.85 0.38 69.73
N ALA A 681 -4.59 1.53 69.20
CA ALA A 681 -4.30 1.71 67.80
C ALA A 681 -3.15 0.79 67.35
N VAL A 682 -3.13 0.42 66.08
CA VAL A 682 -2.11 -0.48 65.52
C VAL A 682 -1.34 0.24 64.40
N THR A 683 -0.08 -0.16 64.27
CA THR A 683 0.77 0.20 63.12
C THR A 683 1.19 -1.07 62.38
N TYR A 684 1.73 -0.92 61.20
CA TYR A 684 2.30 -2.04 60.46
C TYR A 684 3.81 -1.88 60.36
N GLU A 685 4.52 -2.96 60.79
CA GLU A 685 5.95 -3.05 60.65
C GLU A 685 6.28 -4.36 59.91
N ASN A 686 6.98 -4.26 58.79
CA ASN A 686 7.36 -5.43 57.97
C ASN A 686 6.21 -6.41 57.69
N GLY A 687 5.02 -5.88 57.40
CA GLY A 687 3.82 -6.67 57.13
C GLY A 687 3.11 -7.25 58.37
N THR A 688 3.57 -6.93 59.57
CA THR A 688 2.99 -7.39 60.81
C THR A 688 2.24 -6.25 61.50
N THR A 689 1.05 -6.51 61.98
CA THR A 689 0.30 -5.58 62.82
C THR A 689 0.91 -5.50 64.21
N VAL A 690 1.30 -4.30 64.58
CA VAL A 690 1.93 -4.03 65.90
C VAL A 690 1.05 -3.06 66.66
N PRO A 691 0.62 -3.40 67.91
CA PRO A 691 -0.09 -2.45 68.77
C PRO A 691 0.80 -1.25 69.11
N VAL A 692 0.26 -0.06 69.11
CA VAL A 692 0.96 1.13 69.60
C VAL A 692 1.26 0.96 71.09
N PRO A 693 2.55 1.02 71.51
CA PRO A 693 2.92 0.91 72.91
C PRO A 693 2.42 2.10 73.72
N GLU A 694 2.29 1.94 75.01
CA GLU A 694 2.08 3.05 75.94
C GLU A 694 3.21 4.07 75.80
N LEU A 695 2.87 5.30 75.50
CA LEU A 695 3.82 6.39 75.41
C LEU A 695 4.14 6.93 76.79
N ILE A 696 5.40 6.84 77.19
CA ILE A 696 5.81 7.29 78.53
C ILE A 696 6.67 8.54 78.38
N THR A 697 6.34 9.63 79.08
CA THR A 697 7.12 10.89 79.07
C THR A 697 8.48 10.73 79.75
N ASP A 698 9.53 11.25 79.08
CA ASP A 698 10.85 11.25 79.56
C ASP A 698 11.08 12.37 80.65
N THR A 699 12.36 12.52 81.10
CA THR A 699 12.71 13.54 82.09
C THR A 699 12.52 14.96 81.65
N LYS A 700 12.23 15.20 80.35
CA LYS A 700 11.88 16.52 79.78
C LYS A 700 10.38 16.65 79.50
N GLY A 701 9.58 15.69 79.94
CA GLY A 701 8.15 15.67 79.73
C GLY A 701 7.72 15.26 78.31
N TYR A 702 8.62 14.79 77.49
CA TYR A 702 8.34 14.40 76.09
C TYR A 702 8.00 12.91 75.96
N ALA A 703 6.98 12.64 75.20
CA ALA A 703 6.75 11.31 74.69
C ALA A 703 6.45 11.44 73.17
N VAL A 704 6.89 10.43 72.41
CA VAL A 704 6.72 10.37 70.96
C VAL A 704 6.02 9.08 70.59
N SER A 705 5.01 9.16 69.76
CA SER A 705 4.33 7.96 69.21
C SER A 705 5.17 7.30 68.12
N PRO A 706 4.95 6.05 67.82
CA PRO A 706 5.32 5.51 66.51
C PRO A 706 4.61 6.30 65.41
N GLU A 707 5.05 6.12 64.16
CA GLU A 707 4.35 6.65 62.99
C GLU A 707 2.96 6.02 62.91
N LEU A 708 1.92 6.84 63.12
CA LEU A 708 0.52 6.42 63.03
C LEU A 708 0.03 6.57 61.60
N PRO A 709 -0.76 5.60 61.05
CA PRO A 709 -1.39 5.76 59.75
C PRO A 709 -2.41 6.90 59.75
N TYR A 710 -2.76 7.37 58.58
CA TYR A 710 -3.84 8.35 58.37
C TYR A 710 -5.09 7.99 59.19
N GLY A 711 -5.60 8.91 59.95
CA GLY A 711 -6.80 8.76 60.78
C GLY A 711 -6.87 9.68 61.96
N SER A 712 -7.98 9.65 62.62
CA SER A 712 -8.24 10.40 63.81
C SER A 712 -8.01 9.51 65.04
N TYR A 713 -7.17 9.97 65.94
CA TYR A 713 -6.80 9.23 67.16
C TYR A 713 -7.20 10.01 68.40
N VAL A 714 -7.67 9.29 69.37
CA VAL A 714 -7.81 9.85 70.72
C VAL A 714 -6.66 9.36 71.61
N VAL A 715 -5.99 10.25 72.26
CA VAL A 715 -4.88 10.00 73.16
C VAL A 715 -5.38 10.19 74.59
N VAL A 716 -5.15 9.20 75.37
CA VAL A 716 -5.69 9.14 76.74
C VAL A 716 -4.56 8.93 77.75
N GLU A 717 -4.49 9.72 78.78
CA GLU A 717 -3.53 9.51 79.82
C GLU A 717 -3.92 8.24 80.60
N SER A 718 -3.12 7.21 80.51
CA SER A 718 -3.31 5.88 81.14
C SER A 718 -2.59 5.75 82.44
N THR A 719 -1.50 6.43 82.63
CA THR A 719 -0.70 6.51 83.85
C THR A 719 -0.43 7.92 84.25
N THR A 720 -0.98 8.38 85.29
CA THR A 720 -0.75 9.72 85.80
C THR A 720 0.29 9.63 86.94
N PRO A 721 1.39 10.41 86.87
CA PRO A 721 2.40 10.52 87.92
C PRO A 721 1.80 10.95 89.27
N GLU A 722 2.46 10.60 90.31
CA GLU A 722 1.98 10.97 91.66
C GLU A 722 1.77 12.50 91.78
N ASN A 723 0.62 12.88 92.39
CA ASN A 723 0.23 14.25 92.67
C ASN A 723 -0.16 15.14 91.45
N LEU A 724 -0.37 14.54 90.29
CA LEU A 724 -0.85 15.23 89.10
C LEU A 724 -2.26 14.80 88.76
N LYS A 725 -3.07 15.67 88.15
CA LYS A 725 -4.36 15.33 87.63
C LYS A 725 -4.21 14.72 86.25
N THR A 726 -5.00 13.67 86.03
CA THR A 726 -5.17 13.14 84.69
C THR A 726 -5.71 14.21 83.77
N ILE A 727 -5.07 14.43 82.62
CA ILE A 727 -5.58 15.33 81.62
C ILE A 727 -6.76 14.74 80.87
N ASP A 728 -7.64 15.63 80.36
CA ASP A 728 -8.66 15.19 79.44
C ASP A 728 -8.06 14.55 78.24
N PRO A 729 -8.72 13.53 77.66
CA PRO A 729 -8.30 12.98 76.36
C PRO A 729 -8.18 14.09 75.35
N PHE A 730 -7.22 13.94 74.41
CA PHE A 730 -7.10 14.86 73.28
C PHE A 730 -7.10 14.11 71.95
N VAL A 731 -7.47 14.80 70.90
CA VAL A 731 -7.57 14.20 69.57
C VAL A 731 -6.38 14.62 68.73
N VAL A 732 -5.75 13.68 68.05
CA VAL A 732 -4.66 13.87 67.08
C VAL A 732 -5.14 13.41 65.71
N ASN A 733 -5.04 14.24 64.71
CA ASN A 733 -5.40 13.91 63.36
C ASN A 733 -4.14 13.75 62.51
N VAL A 734 -3.92 12.56 61.99
CA VAL A 734 -2.86 12.25 61.04
C VAL A 734 -3.41 12.37 59.62
N GLU A 735 -3.10 13.47 58.97
CA GLU A 735 -3.61 13.81 57.64
C GLU A 735 -2.51 13.90 56.59
N ASN A 736 -1.27 14.01 57.07
CA ASN A 736 -0.11 14.18 56.17
C ASN A 736 0.88 13.01 56.32
N ASP A 737 1.76 12.88 55.35
CA ASP A 737 2.87 11.92 55.41
C ASP A 737 4.13 12.69 55.84
N SER A 738 4.67 12.35 56.97
CA SER A 738 5.89 12.95 57.46
C SER A 738 6.66 12.07 58.41
N ARG A 739 7.99 12.16 58.35
CA ARG A 739 8.93 11.51 59.26
C ARG A 739 9.24 12.29 60.53
N GLU A 740 8.87 13.57 60.53
CA GLU A 740 9.00 14.43 61.71
C GLU A 740 7.74 14.37 62.54
N PRO A 741 7.83 14.14 63.85
CA PRO A 741 6.67 14.11 64.71
C PRO A 741 5.93 15.47 64.77
N MET A 742 4.60 15.40 64.75
CA MET A 742 3.78 16.57 65.05
C MET A 742 4.12 17.02 66.48
N GLN A 743 4.38 18.28 66.67
CA GLN A 743 4.66 18.85 67.96
C GLN A 743 3.33 19.24 68.60
N TRP A 744 2.91 18.47 69.61
CA TRP A 744 1.73 18.76 70.38
C TRP A 744 2.10 19.43 71.71
N ARG A 745 1.72 20.68 71.93
CA ARG A 745 1.92 21.42 73.20
C ARG A 745 0.58 21.47 73.93
N VAL A 746 0.59 20.93 75.10
CA VAL A 746 -0.66 20.92 75.91
C VAL A 746 -0.99 22.29 76.46
N PHE A 747 -0.04 23.19 76.63
CA PHE A 747 -0.22 24.58 77.05
C PHE A 747 0.88 25.44 76.44
N ASP A 748 0.58 26.27 75.48
CA ASP A 748 1.52 27.23 74.93
C ASP A 748 0.84 28.52 74.54
N ASP A 749 1.18 29.63 75.24
CA ASP A 749 0.75 31.00 74.95
C ASP A 749 1.52 31.63 73.77
N ARG A 750 2.10 30.83 72.93
CA ARG A 750 2.80 31.39 71.79
C ARG A 750 1.85 32.09 70.81
N PRO A 751 2.33 33.14 70.12
CA PRO A 751 1.55 33.75 69.06
C PRO A 751 1.32 32.67 67.91
N PHE A 752 0.10 32.65 67.44
CA PHE A 752 -0.24 31.76 66.33
C PHE A 752 0.59 32.13 65.12
N GLU A 753 1.41 31.23 64.68
CA GLU A 753 2.21 31.29 63.43
C GLU A 753 1.81 30.08 62.55
N PHE A 754 1.89 30.26 61.28
CA PHE A 754 1.41 29.25 60.32
C PHE A 754 2.27 29.15 59.07
N LEU A 755 2.27 27.99 58.47
CA LEU A 755 2.77 27.79 57.11
C LEU A 755 1.62 28.00 56.12
N LEU A 756 1.89 28.66 55.03
CA LEU A 756 0.91 28.83 53.93
C LEU A 756 1.14 27.77 52.88
N LYS A 757 0.15 26.95 52.64
CA LYS A 757 0.12 25.97 51.55
C LYS A 757 -0.76 26.52 50.43
N ILE A 758 -0.24 26.62 49.24
CA ILE A 758 -0.96 27.03 48.04
C ILE A 758 -1.08 25.80 47.14
N VAL A 759 -2.32 25.37 46.91
CA VAL A 759 -2.62 24.24 46.04
C VAL A 759 -3.13 24.76 44.71
N LYS A 760 -2.51 24.32 43.63
CA LYS A 760 -2.88 24.68 42.28
C LYS A 760 -4.02 23.82 41.77
N LYS A 761 -5.09 24.46 41.33
CA LYS A 761 -6.26 23.76 40.78
C LYS A 761 -6.56 24.24 39.35
N ASP A 762 -7.05 23.31 38.56
CA ASP A 762 -7.67 23.62 37.30
C ASP A 762 -9.08 24.22 37.52
N ALA A 763 -9.36 25.31 36.88
CA ALA A 763 -10.62 26.04 37.11
C ALA A 763 -11.84 25.32 36.52
N GLN A 764 -11.66 24.52 35.49
CA GLN A 764 -12.73 23.77 34.82
C GLN A 764 -13.04 22.44 35.52
N THR A 765 -12.01 21.72 35.91
CA THR A 765 -12.18 20.36 36.47
C THR A 765 -12.15 20.34 38.00
N GLY A 766 -11.59 21.37 38.64
CA GLY A 766 -11.36 21.42 40.09
C GLY A 766 -10.24 20.52 40.59
N ASN A 767 -9.59 19.77 39.68
CA ASN A 767 -8.50 18.88 40.01
C ASN A 767 -7.19 19.62 40.32
N THR A 768 -6.32 19.02 41.12
CA THR A 768 -5.00 19.56 41.34
C THR A 768 -4.17 19.51 40.06
N VAL A 769 -3.53 20.61 39.71
CA VAL A 769 -2.63 20.69 38.55
C VAL A 769 -1.29 20.11 38.96
N LEU A 770 -1.05 18.86 38.64
CA LEU A 770 0.16 18.10 38.97
C LEU A 770 1.33 18.53 38.05
N LYS A 771 1.70 19.79 38.14
CA LYS A 771 2.84 20.38 37.42
C LYS A 771 3.56 21.36 38.32
N ALA A 772 4.88 21.25 38.39
CA ALA A 772 5.74 22.24 39.01
C ALA A 772 5.78 23.57 38.25
N GLY A 773 6.24 24.65 38.89
CA GLY A 773 6.61 25.89 38.22
C GLY A 773 5.51 26.93 38.14
N ALA A 774 4.37 26.75 38.80
CA ALA A 774 3.54 27.91 39.16
C ALA A 774 4.28 28.72 40.23
N SER A 775 4.46 30.00 40.00
CA SER A 775 5.27 30.85 40.88
C SER A 775 4.40 31.91 41.50
N TYR A 776 4.63 32.19 42.80
CA TYR A 776 3.82 33.11 43.59
C TYR A 776 4.68 34.09 44.36
N LYS A 777 4.14 35.28 44.56
CA LYS A 777 4.60 36.24 45.57
C LYS A 777 3.53 36.44 46.62
N ILE A 778 3.90 36.62 47.87
CA ILE A 778 3.00 36.84 49.00
C ILE A 778 3.27 38.25 49.49
N TYR A 779 2.25 39.09 49.43
CA TYR A 779 2.31 40.47 49.92
C TYR A 779 1.59 40.58 51.24
N ASP A 780 2.34 40.97 52.29
CA ASP A 780 1.74 41.29 53.58
C ASP A 780 1.07 42.66 53.52
N VAL A 781 -0.23 42.69 53.48
CA VAL A 781 -1.05 43.89 53.32
C VAL A 781 -0.98 44.76 54.56
N THR A 782 -0.91 44.15 55.73
CA THR A 782 -0.84 44.87 57.02
C THR A 782 0.51 45.59 57.16
N ASN A 783 1.59 44.88 56.85
CA ASN A 783 2.94 45.42 56.99
C ASN A 783 3.47 46.07 55.70
N LYS A 784 2.68 46.06 54.63
CA LYS A 784 2.96 46.70 53.32
C LYS A 784 4.31 46.27 52.70
N LYS A 785 4.64 44.99 52.78
CA LYS A 785 5.88 44.41 52.23
C LYS A 785 5.66 43.02 51.68
N TYR A 786 6.50 42.65 50.73
CA TYR A 786 6.52 41.26 50.27
C TYR A 786 7.21 40.38 51.32
N VAL A 787 6.68 39.15 51.43
CA VAL A 787 7.28 38.13 52.26
C VAL A 787 8.57 37.63 51.59
N GLU A 788 9.65 37.63 52.38
CA GLU A 788 10.94 37.13 52.04
C GLU A 788 11.33 36.05 53.05
N GLN A 789 11.69 34.86 52.55
CA GLN A 789 12.06 33.73 53.40
C GLN A 789 13.40 33.17 53.02
N VAL A 790 14.06 32.49 53.94
CA VAL A 790 15.37 31.88 53.74
C VAL A 790 15.20 30.37 53.61
N VAL A 791 15.60 29.85 52.46
CA VAL A 791 15.70 28.40 52.20
C VAL A 791 17.11 27.97 52.55
N GLN A 792 17.23 26.85 53.28
CA GLN A 792 18.55 26.34 53.74
C GLN A 792 19.17 25.35 52.76
N TYR A 793 18.35 24.63 52.03
CA TYR A 793 18.77 23.58 51.06
C TYR A 793 18.12 23.78 49.66
N PRO A 794 18.82 23.52 48.54
CA PRO A 794 20.20 22.98 48.43
C PRO A 794 21.27 24.02 48.69
N LYS A 795 20.93 25.28 48.78
CA LYS A 795 21.81 26.39 49.06
C LYS A 795 21.07 27.41 49.89
N LYS A 796 21.71 27.97 50.89
CA LYS A 796 21.14 29.06 51.70
C LYS A 796 20.96 30.30 50.82
N GLU A 797 19.70 30.59 50.55
CA GLU A 797 19.34 31.77 49.79
C GLU A 797 18.03 32.39 50.29
N LYS A 798 17.88 33.68 49.98
CA LYS A 798 16.69 34.43 50.31
C LYS A 798 15.77 34.42 49.11
N ILE A 799 14.59 33.96 49.29
CA ILE A 799 13.54 33.87 48.24
C ILE A 799 12.37 34.79 48.58
N SER A 800 11.79 35.37 47.56
CA SER A 800 10.54 36.12 47.63
C SER A 800 9.54 35.63 46.57
N VAL A 801 9.92 34.62 45.77
CA VAL A 801 9.08 33.91 44.84
C VAL A 801 9.06 32.43 45.26
N PHE A 802 7.90 31.91 45.42
CA PHE A 802 7.61 30.54 45.87
C PHE A 802 7.05 29.75 44.71
N GLU A 803 7.56 28.57 44.46
CA GLU A 803 7.17 27.74 43.32
C GLU A 803 6.48 26.44 43.77
N THR A 804 5.46 26.02 43.00
CA THR A 804 4.83 24.75 43.22
C THR A 804 5.76 23.60 42.80
N ASN A 805 5.67 22.50 43.50
CA ASN A 805 6.31 21.23 43.19
C ASN A 805 5.53 20.48 42.08
N GLU A 806 6.02 19.29 41.73
CA GLU A 806 5.39 18.42 40.74
C GLU A 806 4.00 17.89 41.17
N GLU A 807 3.72 17.95 42.47
CA GLU A 807 2.42 17.56 43.05
C GLU A 807 1.41 18.71 43.03
N GLY A 808 1.76 19.84 42.45
CA GLY A 808 0.86 21.00 42.24
C GLY A 808 0.63 21.87 43.44
N TYR A 809 1.47 21.80 44.46
CA TYR A 809 1.38 22.72 45.60
C TYR A 809 2.74 23.29 46.01
N LEU A 810 2.71 24.30 46.78
CA LEU A 810 3.85 24.77 47.55
C LEU A 810 3.47 24.96 49.02
N ILE A 811 4.44 24.88 49.92
CA ILE A 811 4.34 25.28 51.32
C ILE A 811 5.45 26.30 51.60
N THR A 812 5.12 27.38 52.30
CA THR A 812 6.15 28.38 52.66
C THR A 812 7.22 27.73 53.54
N PRO A 813 8.54 27.94 53.23
CA PRO A 813 9.62 27.32 54.02
C PRO A 813 9.73 27.79 55.47
N GLN A 814 9.15 28.92 55.78
CA GLN A 814 9.12 29.49 57.13
C GLN A 814 7.70 29.95 57.51
N GLU A 815 7.41 29.93 58.78
CA GLU A 815 6.14 30.37 59.33
C GLU A 815 5.85 31.84 59.01
N LEU A 816 4.55 32.13 58.86
CA LEU A 816 3.98 33.48 58.70
C LEU A 816 3.23 33.87 59.96
N LYS A 817 3.23 35.15 60.31
CA LYS A 817 2.48 35.69 61.45
C LYS A 817 1.03 35.96 61.05
N CYS A 818 0.14 36.05 62.03
CA CYS A 818 -1.22 36.57 61.82
C CYS A 818 -1.19 37.90 61.09
N SER A 819 -1.80 37.97 59.94
CA SER A 819 -1.82 39.16 59.09
C SER A 819 -2.86 38.96 57.95
N THR A 820 -3.05 40.03 57.17
CA THR A 820 -3.73 39.90 55.89
C THR A 820 -2.69 39.80 54.81
N TYR A 821 -2.76 38.72 54.05
CA TYR A 821 -1.85 38.42 52.95
C TYR A 821 -2.56 38.44 51.62
N ARG A 822 -1.89 38.99 50.58
CA ARG A 822 -2.31 38.88 49.20
C ARG A 822 -1.33 37.94 48.45
N ILE A 823 -1.87 36.86 47.94
CA ILE A 823 -1.15 35.83 47.17
C ILE A 823 -1.26 36.18 45.70
N GLU A 824 -0.14 36.57 45.10
CA GLU A 824 -0.04 37.00 43.70
C GLU A 824 0.62 35.92 42.86
N GLU A 825 -0.07 35.42 41.85
CA GLU A 825 0.55 34.52 40.92
C GLU A 825 1.46 35.27 39.95
N VAL A 826 2.73 34.94 39.93
CA VAL A 826 3.74 35.55 39.04
C VAL A 826 3.80 34.80 37.73
N LYS A 827 3.70 33.50 37.80
CA LYS A 827 3.77 32.59 36.65
C LYS A 827 2.79 31.41 36.85
N ALA A 828 2.00 31.14 35.84
CA ALA A 828 1.17 29.94 35.79
C ALA A 828 1.97 28.70 35.32
N PRO A 829 1.52 27.50 35.66
CA PRO A 829 2.12 26.28 35.10
C PRO A 829 1.97 26.29 33.57
N GLU A 830 2.83 25.56 32.89
CA GLU A 830 2.76 25.41 31.44
C GLU A 830 1.39 24.80 31.02
N GLY A 831 0.74 25.47 30.07
CA GLY A 831 -0.59 25.11 29.59
C GLY A 831 -1.74 25.79 30.34
N PHE A 832 -1.45 26.67 31.29
CA PHE A 832 -2.47 27.42 32.02
C PHE A 832 -2.26 28.93 31.87
N VAL A 833 -3.33 29.67 32.04
CA VAL A 833 -3.34 31.12 31.98
C VAL A 833 -3.12 31.68 33.39
N ARG A 834 -2.20 32.66 33.55
CA ARG A 834 -1.93 33.28 34.84
C ARG A 834 -3.18 34.05 35.35
N GLN A 835 -3.58 33.77 36.58
CA GLN A 835 -4.71 34.44 37.20
C GLN A 835 -4.42 35.95 37.39
N GLY A 836 -5.42 36.77 37.04
CA GLY A 836 -5.33 38.23 37.20
C GLY A 836 -4.47 38.93 36.16
N SER A 837 -4.06 38.31 35.08
CA SER A 837 -3.53 38.98 33.92
C SER A 837 -4.65 39.69 33.16
N GLU A 838 -4.50 40.97 32.86
CA GLU A 838 -5.46 41.72 32.03
C GLU A 838 -5.60 41.16 30.61
N GLU A 839 -4.79 40.22 30.27
CA GLU A 839 -4.55 39.69 28.92
C GLU A 839 -4.93 38.21 28.78
N SER A 840 -5.65 37.67 29.75
CA SER A 840 -6.24 36.32 29.63
C SER A 840 -7.47 36.30 28.71
N LEU A 841 -7.80 37.41 28.06
CA LEU A 841 -8.91 37.52 27.16
C LEU A 841 -8.42 37.23 25.73
N TYR A 842 -8.69 36.05 25.28
CA TYR A 842 -8.65 35.72 23.87
C TYR A 842 -9.94 36.25 23.20
N ASP A 843 -9.80 37.27 22.37
CA ASP A 843 -10.91 37.87 21.62
C ASP A 843 -11.20 37.20 20.29
N GLY A 844 -10.50 36.10 19.99
CA GLY A 844 -10.62 35.35 18.74
C GLY A 844 -9.80 35.92 17.57
N THR A 845 -9.23 37.09 17.73
CA THR A 845 -8.48 37.75 16.64
C THR A 845 -7.03 38.07 17.01
N THR A 846 -6.74 38.24 18.29
CA THR A 846 -5.42 38.62 18.78
C THR A 846 -5.08 37.86 20.06
N ILE A 847 -3.95 37.17 20.09
CA ILE A 847 -3.40 36.61 21.33
C ILE A 847 -2.70 37.77 22.03
N ILE A 848 -3.29 38.23 23.13
CA ILE A 848 -2.71 39.29 23.95
C ILE A 848 -1.72 38.62 24.91
N SER A 849 -0.45 38.98 24.79
CA SER A 849 0.57 38.47 25.70
C SER A 849 0.42 39.08 27.07
N PRO A 850 0.19 38.30 28.10
CA PRO A 850 -0.19 38.80 29.42
C PRO A 850 0.89 39.59 30.17
N LEU A 851 2.14 39.43 29.78
CA LEU A 851 3.25 39.97 30.57
C LEU A 851 4.42 40.38 29.68
N GLU A 852 4.85 41.61 29.76
CA GLU A 852 6.17 42.01 29.30
C GLU A 852 7.22 41.38 30.23
N GLN A 853 7.93 40.38 29.73
CA GLN A 853 9.17 39.94 30.38
C GLN A 853 10.18 41.05 30.28
N THR A 854 10.58 41.56 31.42
CA THR A 854 11.73 42.45 31.46
C THR A 854 13.00 41.67 31.13
N THR A 855 14.02 42.32 30.65
CA THR A 855 15.28 41.77 30.11
C THR A 855 16.05 40.78 31.01
N LYS A 856 15.51 40.34 32.13
CA LYS A 856 16.06 39.33 33.03
C LYS A 856 15.03 38.30 33.53
N GLY A 857 13.90 38.11 32.83
CA GLY A 857 12.90 37.10 33.21
C GLY A 857 12.06 37.51 34.44
N THR A 858 12.07 38.76 34.82
CA THR A 858 11.17 39.30 35.85
C THR A 858 9.88 39.80 35.18
N TYR A 859 8.79 39.42 35.73
CA TYR A 859 7.46 39.79 35.23
C TYR A 859 7.04 41.14 35.83
N LYS A 860 6.32 41.94 35.05
CA LYS A 860 5.71 43.17 35.53
C LYS A 860 4.48 42.82 36.39
N GLU A 861 4.54 43.17 37.65
CA GLU A 861 3.49 42.79 38.60
C GLU A 861 2.34 43.81 38.57
N ASN A 862 1.10 43.28 38.57
CA ASN A 862 -0.06 44.06 38.89
C ASN A 862 -0.36 43.92 40.40
N PRO A 863 -0.05 44.90 41.24
CA PRO A 863 -0.15 44.76 42.69
C PRO A 863 -1.59 44.68 43.22
N GLN A 864 -2.58 44.70 42.33
CA GLN A 864 -3.99 44.60 42.74
C GLN A 864 -4.63 43.25 42.42
N SER A 865 -3.94 42.37 41.70
CA SER A 865 -4.44 41.03 41.37
C SER A 865 -3.84 39.97 42.30
N GLY A 866 -4.71 39.25 42.99
CA GLY A 866 -4.34 38.15 43.87
C GLY A 866 -5.42 37.75 44.85
N ILE A 867 -5.27 36.57 45.46
CA ILE A 867 -6.15 36.09 46.50
C ILE A 867 -5.77 36.77 47.82
N VAL A 868 -6.71 37.43 48.47
CA VAL A 868 -6.51 38.05 49.79
C VAL A 868 -7.06 37.10 50.84
N ILE A 869 -6.19 36.76 51.80
CA ILE A 869 -6.54 35.97 52.99
C ILE A 869 -6.19 36.75 54.24
N THR A 870 -7.09 36.67 55.24
CA THR A 870 -6.77 37.18 56.57
C THR A 870 -6.65 35.99 57.50
N VAL A 871 -5.50 35.83 58.13
CA VAL A 871 -5.22 34.68 59.01
C VAL A 871 -5.11 35.16 60.46
N SER A 872 -5.81 34.45 61.29
CA SER A 872 -5.85 34.62 62.72
C SER A 872 -5.69 33.27 63.43
N SER A 873 -5.61 33.24 64.72
CA SER A 873 -5.62 32.00 65.52
C SER A 873 -6.88 31.16 65.35
N ASN A 874 -7.96 31.75 64.84
CA ASN A 874 -9.25 31.07 64.56
C ASN A 874 -9.40 30.60 63.11
N THR A 875 -8.41 30.87 62.29
CA THR A 875 -8.43 30.44 60.92
C THR A 875 -8.32 28.92 60.85
N ALA A 876 -9.16 28.27 60.02
CA ALA A 876 -9.08 26.85 59.80
C ALA A 876 -7.67 26.47 59.25
N HIS A 877 -7.05 25.52 59.90
CA HIS A 877 -5.70 25.09 59.57
C HIS A 877 -5.53 23.58 59.87
N GLN A 878 -4.59 22.99 59.16
CA GLN A 878 -4.05 21.67 59.50
C GLN A 878 -2.82 21.85 60.36
N ILE A 879 -2.44 20.84 61.09
CA ILE A 879 -1.17 20.87 61.84
C ILE A 879 -0.06 20.26 60.95
N ASP A 880 0.99 21.02 60.75
CA ASP A 880 2.19 20.55 60.04
C ASP A 880 2.75 19.35 60.80
N PRO A 881 2.80 18.24 60.14
CA PRO A 881 3.24 16.98 60.74
C PRO A 881 4.70 17.02 61.21
N ASP A 882 5.52 17.80 60.54
CA ASP A 882 6.95 17.82 60.82
C ASP A 882 7.31 18.76 61.99
N THR A 883 6.63 19.83 62.13
CA THR A 883 6.96 20.91 63.05
C THR A 883 5.88 21.15 64.15
N GLY A 884 4.68 20.58 63.95
CA GLY A 884 3.49 20.95 64.78
C GLY A 884 2.95 22.31 64.45
N THR A 885 3.43 22.96 63.40
CA THR A 885 2.96 24.31 63.02
C THR A 885 1.62 24.24 62.29
N ALA A 886 0.80 25.22 62.44
CA ALA A 886 -0.44 25.34 61.68
C ALA A 886 -0.14 25.52 60.20
N ILE A 887 -0.86 24.79 59.33
CA ILE A 887 -0.86 24.97 57.89
C ILE A 887 -2.19 25.57 57.45
N VAL A 888 -2.15 26.75 56.88
CA VAL A 888 -3.28 27.36 56.20
C VAL A 888 -3.20 27.05 54.72
N GLU A 889 -4.19 26.33 54.22
CA GLU A 889 -4.24 25.93 52.82
C GLU A 889 -5.08 26.91 52.00
N VAL A 890 -4.60 27.28 50.82
CA VAL A 890 -5.27 28.14 49.87
C VAL A 890 -5.28 27.47 48.50
N GLU A 891 -6.43 27.32 47.93
CA GLU A 891 -6.58 26.83 46.54
C GLU A 891 -6.49 27.99 45.58
N GLN A 892 -5.68 27.84 44.55
CA GLN A 892 -5.60 28.78 43.45
C GLN A 892 -5.95 28.09 42.13
N LYS A 893 -6.93 28.69 41.44
CA LYS A 893 -7.45 28.10 40.20
C LYS A 893 -6.95 28.89 38.99
N ASN A 894 -6.55 28.16 37.94
CA ASN A 894 -6.26 28.74 36.64
C ASN A 894 -7.08 28.08 35.56
N ASP A 895 -7.40 28.85 34.56
CA ASP A 895 -7.98 28.35 33.32
C ASP A 895 -6.89 27.69 32.46
N GLU A 896 -7.24 26.62 31.80
CA GLU A 896 -6.37 26.03 30.81
C GLU A 896 -6.12 26.99 29.66
N GLN A 897 -4.88 26.99 29.17
CA GLN A 897 -4.54 27.74 27.98
C GLN A 897 -5.15 27.07 26.76
N VAL A 898 -6.15 27.71 26.22
CA VAL A 898 -6.81 27.22 24.99
C VAL A 898 -6.26 27.96 23.78
N GLY A 899 -5.94 27.22 22.79
CA GLY A 899 -5.50 27.75 21.50
C GLY A 899 -6.54 27.53 20.43
N SER A 900 -6.64 28.48 19.53
CA SER A 900 -7.38 28.26 18.29
C SER A 900 -6.44 28.27 17.10
N LEU A 901 -6.64 27.35 16.22
CA LEU A 901 -5.91 27.31 14.97
C LEU A 901 -6.78 27.87 13.85
N LEU A 902 -6.37 29.02 13.34
CA LEU A 902 -6.96 29.55 12.13
C LEU A 902 -6.17 29.04 10.92
N LEU A 903 -6.75 28.14 10.18
CA LEU A 903 -6.20 27.71 8.89
C LEU A 903 -6.81 28.57 7.80
N THR A 904 -5.99 29.39 7.19
CA THR A 904 -6.36 30.12 5.99
C THR A 904 -5.82 29.38 4.78
N LYS A 905 -6.70 28.77 4.03
CA LYS A 905 -6.36 28.18 2.74
C LYS A 905 -6.25 29.30 1.71
N LYS A 906 -5.06 29.43 1.13
CA LYS A 906 -4.85 30.34 -0.01
C LYS A 906 -4.46 29.48 -1.21
N GLY A 907 -5.29 29.53 -2.26
CA GLY A 907 -5.03 28.87 -3.53
C GLY A 907 -5.82 27.58 -3.77
N GLU A 908 -5.81 27.16 -4.98
CA GLU A 908 -6.61 26.02 -5.50
C GLU A 908 -6.12 24.65 -5.02
N GLN A 909 -4.87 24.57 -4.53
CA GLN A 909 -4.25 23.29 -4.14
C GLN A 909 -4.84 22.65 -2.89
N LEU A 910 -5.62 23.42 -2.10
CA LEU A 910 -6.27 22.86 -0.91
C LEU A 910 -7.59 22.17 -1.23
N THR A 911 -8.06 22.23 -2.49
CA THR A 911 -9.28 21.52 -2.90
C THR A 911 -9.07 20.01 -3.04
N GLU A 912 -7.81 19.55 -3.08
CA GLU A 912 -7.48 18.13 -3.20
C GLU A 912 -7.14 17.46 -1.85
N VAL A 913 -7.17 18.22 -0.77
CA VAL A 913 -6.99 17.63 0.55
C VAL A 913 -8.27 16.88 0.90
N THR A 914 -8.25 15.58 0.73
CA THR A 914 -9.32 14.71 1.18
C THR A 914 -9.46 14.81 2.70
N GLY A 915 -10.66 14.59 3.22
CA GLY A 915 -11.05 14.87 4.60
C GLY A 915 -10.22 14.28 5.74
N ASP A 916 -9.22 13.49 5.42
CA ASP A 916 -8.35 12.82 6.39
C ASP A 916 -7.20 13.68 6.93
N SER A 917 -7.01 14.85 6.38
CA SER A 917 -6.05 15.84 6.86
C SER A 917 -6.69 16.84 7.80
N VAL A 918 -7.51 16.36 8.66
CA VAL A 918 -8.08 17.19 9.69
C VAL A 918 -7.05 17.51 10.75
N LEU A 919 -7.00 18.67 11.05
CA LEU A 919 -6.29 19.25 12.16
C LEU A 919 -6.67 18.68 13.50
#